data_b375c078795d8eeaa0b9feb12a3dd38c
#
_entry.id   b375c078795d8eeaa0b9feb12a3dd38c
#
_cell.length_a   1.000
_cell.length_b   1.000
_cell.length_c   1.000
_cell.angle_alpha   90.00
_cell.angle_beta   90.00
_cell.angle_gamma   90.00
#
_symmetry.space_group_name_H-M   'P 1'
#
loop_
_entity.id
_entity.type
_entity.pdbx_description
1 polymer ?
#
loop_
_entity_poly.entity_id
_entity_poly.type
_entity_poly.pdbx_seq_one_letter_code
_entity_poly.pdbx_strand_id
1 'polypeptide(L)'
;MICILLVAGHGTLLEAEIKQNDGTDLYRHLIGVPVTLLPGIGGKKILDFWWKTVNVRQLFTEAYLVTNADKYKHFERWATANDFPVENIINNGSTTVEDCLGDVADLELAIRCRKLQDDIMIAGNMLCEDQNFDLAQVIRFFRSKPGELIIYYEMEEGGNSTSRGIVEVCPDSHRITSFLEKPWEGLTSSCLTSVVFYCIRKETLPFLSDHLRQTETTDRSFGRFWERVINQNQLDVFGMKLPTGFQLIGQVGLSDYMKWLTRFSTKQQDNSSRPITFRSFARVGLMGNPSDGFNGKTIAMTIKNFWAEVTLVKSQTLVLLPHPLNDPTEFGSLQDLFSISRKEGYLGGLRLLQATCKKFYQFCCKHGIALTKKNFTLKYDTNIPRQVGLAGSSAIVSAALKCLMTFFHLTDNDLPKPVRANFILSVETDELFITAGLQDRVVQVYEGLVYMDFSKKLMEEQGYGNYISMDMCGLPQFWLAYMSDPSDSGRIHNNVRQRWLSGEPLVIEVMETFAQLTDQARVALKDRDWNHLAQLMDQNFELRRSVYSDECLGPGNLMMVALAKQFGSAVKLPGSGGSVVGLCLNPGKLVEMRQAFQEAGCVFCVITPYNPSASTVISQLELLPHGSSQAPQGQHGPLAEYQKMEMQIHK
;
A
#
# COMPACT_ATOMS: atom_id res chain seq x y z
N MET A 1 8.22 -2.37 -39.61
CA MET A 1 7.56 -1.16 -39.06
C MET A 1 7.84 -1.09 -37.58
N ILE A 2 8.23 0.05 -37.07
CA ILE A 2 8.66 0.30 -35.70
C ILE A 2 7.60 1.13 -34.98
N CYS A 3 7.37 0.90 -33.69
CA CYS A 3 6.49 1.72 -32.85
C CYS A 3 7.33 2.65 -31.98
N ILE A 4 7.00 3.96 -31.96
CA ILE A 4 7.62 4.93 -31.05
C ILE A 4 6.52 5.59 -30.21
N LEU A 5 6.66 5.50 -28.89
CA LEU A 5 5.78 6.12 -27.93
C LEU A 5 6.45 7.38 -27.38
N LEU A 6 5.89 8.55 -27.67
CA LEU A 6 6.38 9.84 -27.19
C LEU A 6 5.69 10.20 -25.88
N VAL A 7 6.42 10.12 -24.79
CA VAL A 7 5.91 10.34 -23.43
C VAL A 7 6.79 11.31 -22.62
N ALA A 8 7.50 12.21 -23.32
CA ALA A 8 8.42 13.17 -22.71
C ALA A 8 7.74 14.41 -22.09
N GLY A 9 6.41 14.48 -22.09
CA GLY A 9 5.67 15.59 -21.49
C GLY A 9 5.86 15.68 -19.97
N HIS A 10 6.00 16.91 -19.44
CA HIS A 10 6.23 17.15 -18.00
C HIS A 10 4.96 17.09 -17.13
N GLY A 11 3.74 17.13 -17.72
CA GLY A 11 2.48 17.01 -16.98
C GLY A 11 2.12 18.21 -16.09
N THR A 12 2.64 19.39 -16.42
CA THR A 12 2.57 20.60 -15.58
C THR A 12 1.14 21.09 -15.29
N LEU A 13 0.20 20.91 -16.22
CA LEU A 13 -1.19 21.34 -16.03
C LEU A 13 -1.86 20.57 -14.90
N LEU A 14 -1.79 19.24 -14.92
CA LEU A 14 -2.35 18.39 -13.87
C LEU A 14 -1.74 18.71 -12.50
N GLU A 15 -0.41 18.85 -12.46
CA GLU A 15 0.29 19.18 -11.21
C GLU A 15 -0.11 20.56 -10.67
N ALA A 16 -0.28 21.55 -11.54
CA ALA A 16 -0.72 22.89 -11.14
C ALA A 16 -2.14 22.87 -10.57
N GLU A 17 -3.06 22.15 -11.20
CA GLU A 17 -4.43 22.02 -10.74
C GLU A 17 -4.53 21.25 -9.41
N ILE A 18 -3.72 20.18 -9.22
CA ILE A 18 -3.64 19.46 -7.95
C ILE A 18 -3.13 20.38 -6.83
N LYS A 19 -2.10 21.20 -7.10
CA LYS A 19 -1.55 22.15 -6.13
C LYS A 19 -2.51 23.29 -5.77
N GLN A 20 -3.39 23.69 -6.69
CA GLN A 20 -4.38 24.77 -6.48
C GLN A 20 -5.66 24.28 -5.78
N ASN A 21 -5.89 22.97 -5.74
CA ASN A 21 -7.11 22.40 -5.19
C ASN A 21 -6.97 22.21 -3.66
N ASP A 22 -7.18 23.28 -2.90
CA ASP A 22 -7.03 23.36 -1.43
C ASP A 22 -7.96 22.43 -0.62
N GLY A 23 -8.84 21.68 -1.26
CA GLY A 23 -9.92 20.94 -0.60
C GLY A 23 -9.69 19.45 -0.34
N THR A 24 -8.73 18.79 -1.03
CA THR A 24 -8.53 17.35 -0.84
C THR A 24 -7.08 16.95 -1.13
N ASP A 25 -6.38 16.46 -0.11
CA ASP A 25 -5.08 15.80 -0.22
C ASP A 25 -5.13 14.50 -1.06
N LEU A 26 -6.30 14.16 -1.58
CA LEU A 26 -6.60 12.89 -2.24
C LEU A 26 -5.70 12.61 -3.46
N TYR A 27 -5.31 13.62 -4.20
CA TYR A 27 -4.55 13.49 -5.46
C TYR A 27 -3.09 13.95 -5.36
N ARG A 28 -2.62 14.44 -4.21
CA ARG A 28 -1.23 14.90 -4.03
C ARG A 28 -0.18 13.83 -4.34
N HIS A 29 -0.51 12.57 -4.13
CA HIS A 29 0.36 11.43 -4.46
C HIS A 29 0.61 11.26 -5.98
N LEU A 30 -0.13 11.95 -6.82
CA LEU A 30 0.05 11.94 -8.29
C LEU A 30 1.02 13.00 -8.78
N ILE A 31 1.43 13.95 -7.94
CA ILE A 31 2.43 14.97 -8.31
C ILE A 31 3.76 14.26 -8.63
N GLY A 32 4.35 14.61 -9.76
CA GLY A 32 5.58 13.99 -10.26
C GLY A 32 5.38 12.69 -11.04
N VAL A 33 4.19 12.07 -11.00
CA VAL A 33 3.88 10.89 -11.79
C VAL A 33 3.65 11.27 -13.26
N PRO A 34 4.33 10.61 -14.23
CA PRO A 34 4.05 10.86 -15.66
C PRO A 34 2.57 10.61 -15.99
N VAL A 35 1.97 11.48 -16.78
CA VAL A 35 0.54 11.40 -17.17
C VAL A 35 0.18 10.01 -17.73
N THR A 36 1.06 9.45 -18.56
CA THR A 36 0.87 8.11 -19.16
C THR A 36 1.00 6.96 -18.16
N LEU A 37 1.54 7.20 -16.97
CA LEU A 37 1.66 6.23 -15.89
C LEU A 37 0.68 6.48 -14.75
N LEU A 38 -0.26 7.42 -14.89
CA LEU A 38 -1.31 7.64 -13.90
C LEU A 38 -2.11 6.36 -13.68
N PRO A 39 -2.43 6.05 -12.41
CA PRO A 39 -3.19 4.86 -12.08
C PRO A 39 -4.66 5.03 -12.50
N GLY A 40 -5.13 4.10 -13.32
CA GLY A 40 -6.54 3.95 -13.65
C GLY A 40 -7.23 2.95 -12.73
N ILE A 41 -8.53 2.76 -12.94
CA ILE A 41 -9.31 1.76 -12.21
C ILE A 41 -8.78 0.37 -12.53
N GLY A 42 -8.63 -0.46 -11.49
CA GLY A 42 -8.02 -1.78 -11.60
C GLY A 42 -6.50 -1.75 -11.78
N GLY A 43 -5.84 -0.61 -11.51
CA GLY A 43 -4.38 -0.47 -11.55
C GLY A 43 -3.77 -0.40 -12.95
N LYS A 44 -4.59 -0.39 -14.03
CA LYS A 44 -4.08 -0.19 -15.39
C LYS A 44 -3.61 1.25 -15.56
N LYS A 45 -2.42 1.40 -16.09
CA LYS A 45 -1.87 2.68 -16.52
C LYS A 45 -2.20 2.91 -17.99
N ILE A 46 -2.20 4.16 -18.42
CA ILE A 46 -2.44 4.50 -19.84
C ILE A 46 -1.49 3.76 -20.76
N LEU A 47 -0.21 3.73 -20.37
CA LEU A 47 0.82 3.04 -21.14
C LEU A 47 0.60 1.53 -21.22
N ASP A 48 -0.03 0.92 -20.20
CA ASP A 48 -0.39 -0.51 -20.21
C ASP A 48 -1.38 -0.83 -21.33
N PHE A 49 -2.25 0.14 -21.69
CA PHE A 49 -3.17 -0.02 -22.83
C PHE A 49 -2.40 -0.27 -24.13
N TRP A 50 -1.43 0.59 -24.44
CA TRP A 50 -0.61 0.43 -25.63
C TRP A 50 0.19 -0.86 -25.63
N TRP A 51 0.78 -1.19 -24.49
CA TRP A 51 1.69 -2.34 -24.40
C TRP A 51 1.00 -3.68 -24.34
N LYS A 52 -0.11 -3.78 -23.58
CA LYS A 52 -0.79 -5.06 -23.32
C LYS A 52 -2.07 -5.24 -24.13
N THR A 53 -2.87 -4.19 -24.25
CA THR A 53 -4.21 -4.28 -24.85
C THR A 53 -4.14 -4.18 -26.37
N VAL A 54 -3.35 -3.27 -26.89
CA VAL A 54 -3.16 -3.07 -28.36
C VAL A 54 -2.14 -4.05 -28.93
N ASN A 55 -1.45 -4.79 -28.07
CA ASN A 55 -0.51 -5.84 -28.43
C ASN A 55 0.61 -5.37 -29.38
N VAL A 56 1.17 -4.20 -29.05
CA VAL A 56 2.27 -3.57 -29.81
C VAL A 56 3.40 -4.56 -30.11
N ARG A 57 3.70 -5.48 -29.17
CA ARG A 57 4.75 -6.50 -29.32
C ARG A 57 4.55 -7.46 -30.51
N GLN A 58 3.30 -7.72 -30.91
CA GLN A 58 3.02 -8.63 -32.03
C GLN A 58 2.91 -7.94 -33.39
N LEU A 59 2.62 -6.64 -33.37
CA LEU A 59 2.36 -5.88 -34.59
C LEU A 59 3.62 -5.19 -35.16
N PHE A 60 4.64 -4.95 -34.33
CA PHE A 60 5.83 -4.21 -34.67
C PHE A 60 7.10 -5.05 -34.48
N THR A 61 8.11 -4.78 -35.29
CA THR A 61 9.42 -5.43 -35.15
C THR A 61 10.13 -4.99 -33.88
N GLU A 62 9.98 -3.70 -33.54
CA GLU A 62 10.56 -3.07 -32.36
C GLU A 62 9.63 -1.99 -31.83
N ALA A 63 9.71 -1.74 -30.53
CA ALA A 63 9.00 -0.65 -29.87
C ALA A 63 9.98 0.16 -29.00
N TYR A 64 9.91 1.48 -29.12
CA TYR A 64 10.72 2.43 -28.36
C TYR A 64 9.83 3.41 -27.59
N LEU A 65 10.38 3.92 -26.50
CA LEU A 65 9.72 4.91 -25.65
C LEU A 65 10.68 6.09 -25.48
N VAL A 66 10.22 7.31 -25.80
CA VAL A 66 10.99 8.54 -25.61
C VAL A 66 10.45 9.30 -24.43
N THR A 67 11.29 9.54 -23.43
CA THR A 67 10.95 10.25 -22.19
C THR A 67 11.99 11.32 -21.86
N ASN A 68 11.70 12.14 -20.88
CA ASN A 68 12.62 13.15 -20.34
C ASN A 68 13.42 12.62 -19.14
N ALA A 69 14.45 13.36 -18.73
CA ALA A 69 15.34 12.95 -17.63
C ALA A 69 14.62 12.95 -16.27
N ASP A 70 13.68 13.88 -16.07
CA ASP A 70 12.90 13.99 -14.82
C ASP A 70 12.02 12.75 -14.58
N LYS A 71 11.41 12.21 -15.63
CA LYS A 71 10.46 11.09 -15.54
C LYS A 71 11.08 9.72 -15.86
N TYR A 72 12.34 9.67 -16.31
CA TYR A 72 13.00 8.44 -16.79
C TYR A 72 12.87 7.25 -15.83
N LYS A 73 13.11 7.47 -14.54
CA LYS A 73 13.04 6.38 -13.53
C LYS A 73 11.64 5.78 -13.36
N HIS A 74 10.59 6.54 -13.61
CA HIS A 74 9.23 6.02 -13.59
C HIS A 74 8.99 5.03 -14.73
N PHE A 75 9.51 5.35 -15.92
CA PHE A 75 9.40 4.47 -17.09
C PHE A 75 10.31 3.26 -16.98
N GLU A 76 11.51 3.40 -16.44
CA GLU A 76 12.41 2.27 -16.16
C GLU A 76 11.74 1.23 -15.24
N ARG A 77 11.12 1.67 -14.14
CA ARG A 77 10.36 0.80 -13.24
C ARG A 77 9.14 0.18 -13.92
N TRP A 78 8.43 0.97 -14.73
CA TRP A 78 7.30 0.45 -15.50
C TRP A 78 7.77 -0.62 -16.51
N ALA A 79 8.84 -0.38 -17.21
CA ALA A 79 9.41 -1.29 -18.20
C ALA A 79 9.78 -2.64 -17.56
N THR A 80 10.52 -2.62 -16.45
CA THR A 80 10.87 -3.82 -15.69
C THR A 80 9.64 -4.61 -15.23
N ALA A 81 8.58 -3.92 -14.79
CA ALA A 81 7.35 -4.55 -14.33
C ALA A 81 6.48 -5.13 -15.47
N ASN A 82 6.71 -4.72 -16.72
CA ASN A 82 5.88 -5.08 -17.88
C ASN A 82 6.64 -5.82 -18.97
N ASP A 83 7.84 -6.30 -18.71
CA ASP A 83 8.73 -6.96 -19.69
C ASP A 83 8.97 -6.10 -20.94
N PHE A 84 9.05 -4.77 -20.77
CA PHE A 84 9.50 -3.85 -21.82
C PHE A 84 11.02 -3.76 -21.78
N PRO A 85 11.74 -3.85 -22.92
CA PRO A 85 13.19 -3.73 -22.95
C PRO A 85 13.62 -2.34 -22.42
N VAL A 86 14.32 -2.30 -21.29
CA VAL A 86 14.77 -1.03 -20.68
C VAL A 86 15.71 -0.26 -21.60
N GLU A 87 16.50 -0.98 -22.40
CA GLU A 87 17.39 -0.43 -23.42
C GLU A 87 16.64 0.33 -24.53
N ASN A 88 15.34 0.06 -24.72
CA ASN A 88 14.50 0.75 -25.69
C ASN A 88 13.86 2.03 -25.14
N ILE A 89 14.16 2.41 -23.90
CA ILE A 89 13.81 3.73 -23.36
C ILE A 89 14.89 4.72 -23.76
N ILE A 90 14.47 5.80 -24.44
CA ILE A 90 15.34 6.88 -24.89
C ILE A 90 15.07 8.10 -24.01
N ASN A 91 16.13 8.60 -23.37
CA ASN A 91 16.07 9.79 -22.55
C ASN A 91 16.50 11.01 -23.39
N ASN A 92 15.62 12.00 -23.54
CA ASN A 92 15.92 13.21 -24.31
C ASN A 92 16.77 14.24 -23.54
N GLY A 93 16.99 14.02 -22.24
CA GLY A 93 17.84 14.84 -21.37
C GLY A 93 17.13 16.07 -20.77
N SER A 94 15.90 16.41 -21.17
CA SER A 94 15.19 17.57 -20.62
C SER A 94 14.76 17.30 -19.17
N THR A 95 14.85 18.33 -18.32
CA THR A 95 14.51 18.28 -16.89
C THR A 95 13.38 19.26 -16.54
N THR A 96 13.15 20.26 -17.38
CA THR A 96 12.13 21.29 -17.21
C THR A 96 11.33 21.50 -18.50
N VAL A 97 10.25 22.25 -18.42
CA VAL A 97 9.43 22.59 -19.61
C VAL A 97 10.22 23.48 -20.59
N GLU A 98 11.09 24.33 -20.06
CA GLU A 98 11.86 25.31 -20.84
C GLU A 98 12.95 24.65 -21.69
N ASP A 99 13.48 23.49 -21.25
CA ASP A 99 14.50 22.74 -21.98
C ASP A 99 13.94 21.58 -22.82
N CYS A 100 12.60 21.51 -23.00
CA CYS A 100 11.94 20.53 -23.85
C CYS A 100 12.42 20.61 -25.29
N LEU A 101 12.74 19.47 -25.89
CA LEU A 101 13.18 19.41 -27.29
C LEU A 101 12.04 19.62 -28.29
N GLY A 102 10.81 19.21 -27.92
CA GLY A 102 9.63 19.16 -28.78
C GLY A 102 9.48 17.81 -29.51
N ASP A 103 8.24 17.47 -29.84
CA ASP A 103 7.86 16.13 -30.31
C ASP A 103 8.63 15.65 -31.55
N VAL A 104 8.87 16.54 -32.53
CA VAL A 104 9.62 16.22 -33.75
C VAL A 104 11.09 15.96 -33.44
N ALA A 105 11.67 16.72 -32.51
CA ALA A 105 13.06 16.54 -32.10
C ALA A 105 13.24 15.27 -31.24
N ASP A 106 12.25 14.94 -30.44
CA ASP A 106 12.22 13.67 -29.67
C ASP A 106 12.18 12.45 -30.59
N LEU A 107 11.37 12.54 -31.68
CA LEU A 107 11.35 11.49 -32.70
C LEU A 107 12.69 11.41 -33.45
N GLU A 108 13.24 12.55 -33.89
CA GLU A 108 14.53 12.60 -34.62
C GLU A 108 15.66 12.03 -33.73
N LEU A 109 15.66 12.37 -32.45
CA LEU A 109 16.60 11.78 -31.49
C LEU A 109 16.52 10.25 -31.47
N ALA A 110 15.31 9.68 -31.43
CA ALA A 110 15.11 8.24 -31.46
C ALA A 110 15.63 7.61 -32.75
N ILE A 111 15.29 8.22 -33.90
CA ILE A 111 15.74 7.77 -35.22
C ILE A 111 17.27 7.75 -35.28
N ARG A 112 17.92 8.79 -34.84
CA ARG A 112 19.37 8.93 -34.86
C ARG A 112 20.08 7.99 -33.88
N CYS A 113 19.62 7.94 -32.63
CA CYS A 113 20.23 7.11 -31.60
C CYS A 113 20.14 5.63 -31.93
N ARG A 114 19.06 5.19 -32.56
CA ARG A 114 18.79 3.78 -32.90
C ARG A 114 19.05 3.46 -34.37
N LYS A 115 19.42 4.44 -35.19
CA LYS A 115 19.69 4.30 -36.63
C LYS A 115 18.50 3.67 -37.37
N LEU A 116 17.29 4.15 -37.05
CA LEU A 116 16.05 3.56 -37.56
C LEU A 116 15.91 3.84 -39.07
N GLN A 117 15.57 2.82 -39.85
CA GLN A 117 15.44 2.88 -41.32
C GLN A 117 14.18 2.09 -41.78
N ASP A 118 13.11 2.17 -41.04
CA ASP A 118 11.85 1.48 -41.33
C ASP A 118 10.68 2.47 -41.21
N ASP A 119 9.51 2.07 -41.71
CA ASP A 119 8.27 2.80 -41.45
C ASP A 119 8.02 2.89 -39.95
N ILE A 120 7.58 4.04 -39.48
CA ILE A 120 7.41 4.32 -38.04
C ILE A 120 5.94 4.63 -37.76
N MET A 121 5.38 3.98 -36.76
CA MET A 121 4.16 4.44 -36.10
C MET A 121 4.53 5.22 -34.84
N ILE A 122 3.96 6.39 -34.68
CA ILE A 122 4.16 7.29 -33.56
C ILE A 122 2.85 7.39 -32.81
N ALA A 123 2.89 7.20 -31.50
CA ALA A 123 1.79 7.52 -30.62
C ALA A 123 2.30 8.40 -29.47
N GLY A 124 1.59 9.50 -29.25
CA GLY A 124 1.81 10.39 -28.13
C GLY A 124 0.85 10.11 -26.97
N ASN A 125 0.56 11.15 -26.22
CA ASN A 125 -0.32 11.11 -25.06
C ASN A 125 -1.78 10.92 -25.48
N MET A 126 -2.18 9.69 -25.75
CA MET A 126 -3.56 9.33 -26.09
C MET A 126 -4.12 8.27 -25.14
N LEU A 127 -5.37 8.44 -24.72
CA LEU A 127 -6.20 7.38 -24.15
C LEU A 127 -7.10 6.82 -25.24
N CYS A 128 -7.04 5.53 -25.42
CA CYS A 128 -8.09 4.79 -26.10
C CYS A 128 -8.94 4.06 -25.05
N GLU A 129 -10.22 4.36 -25.02
CA GLU A 129 -11.17 3.82 -24.06
C GLU A 129 -11.71 2.45 -24.50
N ASP A 130 -11.60 2.10 -25.77
CA ASP A 130 -12.32 1.00 -26.35
C ASP A 130 -11.46 -0.27 -26.49
N GLN A 131 -12.01 -1.38 -25.96
CA GLN A 131 -11.51 -2.73 -26.23
C GLN A 131 -11.59 -3.12 -27.72
N ASN A 132 -12.31 -2.33 -28.52
CA ASN A 132 -12.50 -2.53 -29.95
C ASN A 132 -11.54 -1.74 -30.84
N PHE A 133 -10.57 -1.00 -30.27
CA PHE A 133 -9.57 -0.31 -31.07
C PHE A 133 -8.62 -1.33 -31.73
N ASP A 134 -8.78 -1.53 -33.03
CA ASP A 134 -7.94 -2.44 -33.81
C ASP A 134 -6.78 -1.70 -34.47
N LEU A 135 -5.62 -1.70 -33.84
CA LEU A 135 -4.40 -1.13 -34.38
C LEU A 135 -3.98 -1.78 -35.71
N ALA A 136 -4.30 -3.06 -35.90
CA ALA A 136 -4.05 -3.75 -37.17
C ALA A 136 -4.85 -3.15 -38.33
N GLN A 137 -6.03 -2.58 -38.05
CA GLN A 137 -6.80 -1.85 -39.06
C GLN A 137 -6.09 -0.56 -39.49
N VAL A 138 -5.52 0.18 -38.55
CA VAL A 138 -4.73 1.39 -38.82
C VAL A 138 -3.54 1.06 -39.72
N ILE A 139 -2.81 0.00 -39.37
CA ILE A 139 -1.65 -0.46 -40.17
C ILE A 139 -2.07 -0.92 -41.57
N ARG A 140 -3.19 -1.68 -41.70
CA ARG A 140 -3.72 -2.08 -43.01
C ARG A 140 -4.12 -0.88 -43.85
N PHE A 141 -4.78 0.12 -43.25
CA PHE A 141 -5.16 1.34 -43.95
C PHE A 141 -3.90 2.11 -44.40
N PHE A 142 -2.92 2.33 -43.57
CA PHE A 142 -1.65 2.94 -43.92
C PHE A 142 -0.97 2.23 -45.08
N ARG A 143 -0.89 0.92 -45.06
CA ARG A 143 -0.28 0.12 -46.13
C ARG A 143 -1.05 0.21 -47.46
N SER A 144 -2.36 0.47 -47.40
CA SER A 144 -3.21 0.62 -48.60
C SER A 144 -3.07 2.00 -49.30
N LYS A 145 -2.45 2.97 -48.63
CA LYS A 145 -2.29 4.32 -49.16
C LYS A 145 -0.82 4.58 -49.58
N PRO A 146 -0.55 5.41 -50.60
CA PRO A 146 0.81 5.64 -51.07
C PRO A 146 1.60 6.66 -50.24
N GLY A 147 1.02 7.28 -49.22
CA GLY A 147 1.62 8.37 -48.45
C GLY A 147 1.57 8.13 -46.94
N GLU A 148 1.69 9.22 -46.19
CA GLU A 148 1.69 9.27 -44.75
C GLU A 148 0.27 9.12 -44.18
N LEU A 149 0.15 8.79 -42.88
CA LEU A 149 -1.14 8.70 -42.23
C LEU A 149 -1.18 9.59 -40.99
N ILE A 150 -2.22 10.41 -40.90
CA ILE A 150 -2.59 11.16 -39.68
C ILE A 150 -3.91 10.63 -39.17
N ILE A 151 -3.97 10.33 -37.87
CA ILE A 151 -5.20 9.98 -37.19
C ILE A 151 -5.84 11.26 -36.66
N TYR A 152 -7.18 11.37 -36.86
CA TYR A 152 -7.95 12.54 -36.41
C TYR A 152 -9.27 12.12 -35.77
N TYR A 153 -9.87 13.03 -35.04
CA TYR A 153 -11.21 12.87 -34.46
C TYR A 153 -12.06 14.11 -34.69
N GLU A 154 -13.35 14.00 -34.52
CA GLU A 154 -14.30 15.10 -34.61
C GLU A 154 -14.54 15.68 -33.22
N MET A 155 -14.32 16.99 -33.05
CA MET A 155 -14.59 17.68 -31.81
C MET A 155 -16.09 17.78 -31.56
N GLU A 156 -16.46 17.68 -30.27
CA GLU A 156 -17.84 17.97 -29.83
C GLU A 156 -18.15 19.47 -30.03
N GLU A 157 -19.44 19.79 -30.18
CA GLU A 157 -19.91 21.18 -30.29
C GLU A 157 -19.42 22.03 -29.09
N GLY A 158 -18.76 23.16 -29.38
CA GLY A 158 -18.16 24.01 -28.35
C GLY A 158 -16.69 23.70 -28.00
N GLY A 159 -16.05 22.74 -28.68
CA GLY A 159 -14.63 22.45 -28.54
C GLY A 159 -13.74 23.63 -29.02
N ASN A 160 -12.62 23.88 -28.29
CA ASN A 160 -11.69 24.96 -28.66
C ASN A 160 -10.70 24.50 -29.73
N SER A 161 -10.85 25.04 -30.94
CA SER A 161 -9.94 24.77 -32.09
C SER A 161 -8.60 25.50 -31.98
N THR A 162 -8.52 26.60 -31.24
CA THR A 162 -7.35 27.49 -31.20
C THR A 162 -6.10 26.90 -30.52
N SER A 163 -6.25 25.79 -29.84
CA SER A 163 -5.15 25.08 -29.13
C SER A 163 -4.68 23.80 -29.83
N ARG A 164 -5.22 23.46 -31.01
CA ARG A 164 -5.05 22.14 -31.64
C ARG A 164 -4.75 22.25 -33.14
N GLY A 165 -4.18 21.18 -33.71
CA GLY A 165 -4.02 21.04 -35.16
C GLY A 165 -5.34 20.64 -35.82
N ILE A 166 -5.87 21.42 -36.72
CA ILE A 166 -7.12 21.20 -37.45
C ILE A 166 -6.81 20.70 -38.86
N VAL A 167 -7.55 19.67 -39.30
CA VAL A 167 -7.37 19.08 -40.63
C VAL A 167 -8.62 19.24 -41.50
N GLU A 168 -8.41 19.38 -42.81
CA GLU A 168 -9.46 19.23 -43.82
C GLU A 168 -9.18 17.97 -44.63
N VAL A 169 -10.19 17.07 -44.71
CA VAL A 169 -10.04 15.75 -45.32
C VAL A 169 -11.01 15.60 -46.47
N CYS A 170 -10.51 15.21 -47.65
CA CYS A 170 -11.34 14.88 -48.77
C CYS A 170 -12.12 13.57 -48.49
N PRO A 171 -13.46 13.56 -48.50
CA PRO A 171 -14.26 12.39 -48.15
C PRO A 171 -14.00 11.16 -49.03
N ASP A 172 -13.78 11.36 -50.32
CA ASP A 172 -13.65 10.29 -51.30
C ASP A 172 -12.28 9.61 -51.30
N SER A 173 -11.23 10.43 -51.22
CA SER A 173 -9.84 9.94 -51.27
C SER A 173 -9.19 9.70 -49.90
N HIS A 174 -9.78 10.25 -48.85
CA HIS A 174 -9.19 10.37 -47.51
C HIS A 174 -7.90 11.19 -47.46
N ARG A 175 -7.58 11.94 -48.51
CA ARG A 175 -6.41 12.81 -48.53
C ARG A 175 -6.65 14.03 -47.66
N ILE A 176 -5.65 14.40 -46.85
CA ILE A 176 -5.66 15.66 -46.12
C ILE A 176 -5.26 16.78 -47.07
N THR A 177 -6.17 17.72 -47.23
CA THR A 177 -6.01 18.85 -48.19
C THR A 177 -5.44 20.09 -47.51
N SER A 178 -5.63 20.24 -46.22
CA SER A 178 -5.15 21.36 -45.41
C SER A 178 -4.86 20.93 -43.99
N PHE A 179 -3.83 21.50 -43.37
CA PHE A 179 -3.51 21.37 -41.98
C PHE A 179 -3.23 22.76 -41.39
N LEU A 180 -3.90 23.11 -40.30
CA LEU A 180 -3.76 24.39 -39.60
C LEU A 180 -3.39 24.14 -38.15
N GLU A 181 -2.19 24.55 -37.74
CA GLU A 181 -1.73 24.41 -36.35
C GLU A 181 -2.18 25.60 -35.52
N LYS A 182 -3.03 25.35 -34.54
CA LYS A 182 -3.57 26.33 -33.60
C LYS A 182 -4.15 27.56 -34.33
N PRO A 183 -5.13 27.38 -35.23
CA PRO A 183 -5.71 28.48 -35.99
C PRO A 183 -6.40 29.46 -35.05
N TRP A 184 -6.39 30.74 -35.42
CA TRP A 184 -7.20 31.73 -34.72
C TRP A 184 -8.70 31.47 -34.99
N GLU A 185 -9.54 31.92 -34.06
CA GLU A 185 -10.97 31.67 -34.10
C GLU A 185 -11.62 32.14 -35.40
N GLY A 186 -12.38 31.26 -36.05
CA GLY A 186 -13.05 31.55 -37.31
C GLY A 186 -12.23 31.37 -38.59
N LEU A 187 -10.97 30.95 -38.52
CA LEU A 187 -10.14 30.70 -39.70
C LEU A 187 -10.61 29.49 -40.51
N THR A 188 -11.19 28.49 -39.86
CA THR A 188 -11.73 27.31 -40.54
C THR A 188 -13.06 26.89 -39.90
N SER A 189 -13.91 26.27 -40.72
CA SER A 189 -15.16 25.64 -40.24
C SER A 189 -14.98 24.15 -39.93
N SER A 190 -13.78 23.61 -40.15
CA SER A 190 -13.51 22.20 -39.85
C SER A 190 -13.48 21.95 -38.33
N CYS A 191 -14.17 20.91 -37.88
CA CYS A 191 -14.11 20.39 -36.51
C CYS A 191 -13.20 19.16 -36.38
N LEU A 192 -12.47 18.78 -37.45
CA LEU A 192 -11.60 17.61 -37.45
C LEU A 192 -10.24 17.94 -36.85
N THR A 193 -9.91 17.32 -35.77
CA THR A 193 -8.70 17.59 -34.99
C THR A 193 -7.69 16.45 -35.11
N SER A 194 -6.45 16.78 -35.44
CA SER A 194 -5.32 15.85 -35.42
C SER A 194 -4.94 15.46 -33.98
N VAL A 195 -4.52 14.22 -33.80
CA VAL A 195 -3.90 13.73 -32.59
C VAL A 195 -2.47 13.27 -32.87
N VAL A 196 -1.59 13.24 -31.86
CA VAL A 196 -0.24 12.72 -32.00
C VAL A 196 -0.31 11.20 -32.15
N PHE A 197 -0.80 10.80 -33.31
CA PHE A 197 -0.87 9.41 -33.76
C PHE A 197 -0.68 9.39 -35.29
N TYR A 198 0.49 9.01 -35.71
CA TYR A 198 0.92 9.09 -37.09
C TYR A 198 1.57 7.80 -37.54
N CYS A 199 1.46 7.48 -38.83
CA CYS A 199 2.33 6.50 -39.47
C CYS A 199 3.13 7.21 -40.57
N ILE A 200 4.45 7.15 -40.45
CA ILE A 200 5.40 7.83 -41.33
C ILE A 200 6.24 6.79 -42.07
N ARG A 201 6.40 6.98 -43.37
CA ARG A 201 7.25 6.13 -44.18
C ARG A 201 8.72 6.45 -43.95
N LYS A 202 9.58 5.46 -44.18
CA LYS A 202 11.03 5.62 -44.05
C LYS A 202 11.58 6.72 -44.99
N GLU A 203 10.96 6.91 -46.20
CA GLU A 203 11.33 7.92 -47.16
C GLU A 203 11.08 9.36 -46.66
N THR A 204 10.22 9.52 -45.69
CA THR A 204 9.85 10.80 -45.08
C THR A 204 10.76 11.19 -43.90
N LEU A 205 11.52 10.25 -43.33
CA LEU A 205 12.37 10.53 -42.17
C LEU A 205 13.35 11.68 -42.37
N PRO A 206 13.99 11.89 -43.57
CA PRO A 206 14.84 13.02 -43.81
C PRO A 206 14.14 14.38 -43.69
N PHE A 207 12.83 14.46 -44.00
CA PHE A 207 12.06 15.71 -43.90
C PHE A 207 11.93 16.22 -42.45
N LEU A 208 12.00 15.31 -41.47
CA LEU A 208 12.02 15.67 -40.03
C LEU A 208 13.28 16.42 -39.67
N SER A 209 14.45 15.91 -40.09
CA SER A 209 15.74 16.58 -39.88
C SER A 209 15.84 17.93 -40.61
N ASP A 210 15.28 18.02 -41.84
CA ASP A 210 15.23 19.25 -42.58
C ASP A 210 14.30 20.29 -41.95
N HIS A 211 13.17 19.83 -41.37
CA HIS A 211 12.28 20.68 -40.60
C HIS A 211 13.00 21.32 -39.40
N LEU A 212 13.73 20.52 -38.63
CA LEU A 212 14.47 20.99 -37.45
C LEU A 212 15.62 21.98 -37.81
N ARG A 213 16.22 21.85 -39.01
CA ARG A 213 17.27 22.75 -39.47
C ARG A 213 16.73 24.10 -39.95
N GLN A 214 15.52 24.13 -40.52
CA GLN A 214 14.93 25.30 -41.15
C GLN A 214 14.08 26.15 -40.19
N THR A 215 13.67 25.59 -39.05
CA THR A 215 12.83 26.30 -38.09
C THR A 215 13.69 27.23 -37.24
N GLU A 216 13.63 28.53 -37.49
CA GLU A 216 14.10 29.57 -36.58
C GLU A 216 13.20 29.71 -35.34
N THR A 217 12.04 29.08 -35.36
CA THR A 217 11.05 29.12 -34.27
C THR A 217 11.30 28.02 -33.23
N THR A 218 11.02 28.32 -31.96
CA THR A 218 11.11 27.39 -30.82
C THR A 218 10.02 26.30 -30.86
N ASP A 219 8.99 26.43 -31.73
CA ASP A 219 7.90 25.47 -31.85
C ASP A 219 8.29 24.29 -32.78
N ARG A 220 8.74 23.20 -32.17
CA ARG A 220 9.14 21.95 -32.82
C ARG A 220 8.05 20.87 -32.71
N SER A 221 6.77 21.28 -32.71
CA SER A 221 5.64 20.40 -32.69
C SER A 221 5.37 19.70 -34.01
N PHE A 222 4.73 18.53 -33.97
CA PHE A 222 4.24 17.86 -35.19
C PHE A 222 3.23 18.72 -35.96
N GLY A 223 2.45 19.53 -35.28
CA GLY A 223 1.49 20.40 -35.95
C GLY A 223 2.17 21.33 -36.96
N ARG A 224 3.26 22.01 -36.58
CA ARG A 224 4.05 22.85 -37.48
C ARG A 224 4.72 22.08 -38.61
N PHE A 225 5.18 20.86 -38.34
CA PHE A 225 5.73 19.97 -39.34
C PHE A 225 4.67 19.61 -40.40
N TRP A 226 3.50 19.14 -39.98
CA TRP A 226 2.43 18.77 -40.90
C TRP A 226 1.85 19.97 -41.66
N GLU A 227 1.65 21.09 -40.99
CA GLU A 227 1.21 22.34 -41.63
C GLU A 227 2.11 22.71 -42.80
N ARG A 228 3.43 22.63 -42.62
CA ARG A 228 4.39 22.92 -43.67
C ARG A 228 4.33 21.93 -44.83
N VAL A 229 4.49 20.64 -44.54
CA VAL A 229 4.65 19.61 -45.59
C VAL A 229 3.36 19.35 -46.37
N ILE A 230 2.20 19.54 -45.74
CA ILE A 230 0.88 19.38 -46.38
C ILE A 230 0.57 20.62 -47.21
N ASN A 231 0.62 21.83 -46.64
CA ASN A 231 0.20 23.04 -47.30
C ASN A 231 1.16 23.45 -48.42
N GLN A 232 2.42 23.00 -48.38
CA GLN A 232 3.38 23.16 -49.46
C GLN A 232 3.36 22.01 -50.49
N ASN A 233 2.45 21.06 -50.36
CA ASN A 233 2.34 19.87 -51.23
C ASN A 233 3.64 19.04 -51.34
N GLN A 234 4.41 18.96 -50.26
CA GLN A 234 5.68 18.21 -50.23
C GLN A 234 5.45 16.70 -50.05
N LEU A 235 4.37 16.34 -49.40
CA LEU A 235 4.02 14.95 -49.09
C LEU A 235 2.53 14.69 -49.32
N ASP A 236 2.20 13.50 -49.78
CA ASP A 236 0.83 12.98 -49.79
C ASP A 236 0.50 12.43 -48.39
N VAL A 237 -0.51 13.00 -47.77
CA VAL A 237 -0.93 12.63 -46.42
C VAL A 237 -2.40 12.23 -46.42
N PHE A 238 -2.70 11.15 -45.79
CA PHE A 238 -4.05 10.59 -45.70
C PHE A 238 -4.55 10.66 -44.26
N GLY A 239 -5.85 10.80 -44.09
CA GLY A 239 -6.50 10.86 -42.78
C GLY A 239 -7.34 9.63 -42.49
N MET A 240 -7.29 9.16 -41.24
CA MET A 240 -8.21 8.11 -40.72
C MET A 240 -8.88 8.64 -39.48
N LYS A 241 -10.22 8.57 -39.44
CA LYS A 241 -11.03 9.03 -38.30
C LYS A 241 -10.97 8.01 -37.18
N LEU A 242 -10.68 8.46 -35.97
CA LEU A 242 -10.83 7.62 -34.78
C LEU A 242 -12.30 7.33 -34.47
N PRO A 243 -12.61 6.13 -33.96
CA PRO A 243 -13.95 5.84 -33.48
C PRO A 243 -14.30 6.76 -32.30
N THR A 244 -15.59 7.01 -32.10
CA THR A 244 -16.09 7.77 -30.95
C THR A 244 -15.77 7.05 -29.65
N GLY A 245 -15.35 7.79 -28.62
CA GLY A 245 -15.13 7.24 -27.28
C GLY A 245 -13.68 7.15 -26.81
N PHE A 246 -12.72 7.78 -27.50
CA PHE A 246 -11.37 7.94 -26.96
C PHE A 246 -11.16 9.33 -26.35
N GLN A 247 -10.22 9.46 -25.46
CA GLN A 247 -9.90 10.70 -24.77
C GLN A 247 -8.43 11.08 -24.97
N LEU A 248 -8.19 12.38 -25.23
CA LEU A 248 -6.83 12.92 -25.30
C LEU A 248 -6.28 13.20 -23.89
N ILE A 249 -5.02 12.89 -23.68
CA ILE A 249 -4.35 13.05 -22.38
C ILE A 249 -3.24 14.09 -22.41
N GLY A 250 -2.82 14.59 -23.56
CA GLY A 250 -1.69 15.49 -23.69
C GLY A 250 -1.79 16.80 -22.88
N GLN A 251 -3.00 17.21 -22.53
CA GLN A 251 -3.30 18.37 -21.69
C GLN A 251 -4.38 18.02 -20.67
N VAL A 252 -4.21 16.92 -19.96
CA VAL A 252 -5.19 16.46 -18.95
C VAL A 252 -5.03 17.25 -17.68
N GLY A 253 -6.09 17.95 -17.31
CA GLY A 253 -6.29 18.52 -15.99
C GLY A 253 -6.88 17.51 -15.02
N LEU A 254 -6.99 17.89 -13.76
CA LEU A 254 -7.57 17.06 -12.71
C LEU A 254 -9.03 16.65 -13.01
N SER A 255 -9.80 17.57 -13.59
CA SER A 255 -11.19 17.31 -14.00
C SER A 255 -11.28 16.20 -15.06
N ASP A 256 -10.39 16.18 -16.05
CA ASP A 256 -10.38 15.17 -17.10
C ASP A 256 -9.94 13.82 -16.58
N TYR A 257 -8.94 13.81 -15.69
CA TYR A 257 -8.52 12.59 -14.99
C TYR A 257 -9.66 12.00 -14.15
N MET A 258 -10.40 12.82 -13.42
CA MET A 258 -11.55 12.38 -12.64
C MET A 258 -12.70 11.85 -13.52
N LYS A 259 -13.00 12.50 -14.63
CA LYS A 259 -14.01 12.00 -15.60
C LYS A 259 -13.60 10.64 -16.15
N TRP A 260 -12.32 10.47 -16.48
CA TRP A 260 -11.78 9.20 -16.94
C TRP A 260 -11.91 8.10 -15.89
N LEU A 261 -11.54 8.36 -14.63
CA LEU A 261 -11.73 7.41 -13.52
C LEU A 261 -13.20 7.03 -13.36
N THR A 262 -14.13 7.97 -13.46
CA THR A 262 -15.56 7.74 -13.29
C THR A 262 -16.13 6.89 -14.43
N ARG A 263 -15.75 7.15 -15.68
CA ARG A 263 -16.20 6.34 -16.84
C ARG A 263 -15.75 4.89 -16.76
N PHE A 264 -14.55 4.62 -16.24
CA PHE A 264 -14.07 3.25 -16.07
C PHE A 264 -14.70 2.52 -14.87
N SER A 265 -15.11 3.26 -13.82
CA SER A 265 -15.78 2.63 -12.66
C SER A 265 -17.16 2.06 -12.98
N THR A 266 -17.89 2.65 -13.91
CA THR A 266 -19.22 2.16 -14.32
C THR A 266 -19.18 0.91 -15.20
N LYS A 267 -18.05 0.64 -15.90
CA LYS A 267 -17.90 -0.55 -16.77
C LYS A 267 -17.33 -1.79 -16.05
N GLN A 268 -16.81 -1.66 -14.82
CA GLN A 268 -16.17 -2.76 -14.06
C GLN A 268 -17.02 -3.34 -12.92
N GLN A 269 -18.34 -3.13 -12.91
CA GLN A 269 -19.21 -3.79 -11.92
C GLN A 269 -19.42 -5.31 -12.15
N ASP A 270 -18.85 -5.89 -13.21
CA ASP A 270 -18.84 -7.34 -13.41
C ASP A 270 -17.49 -7.95 -13.02
N ASN A 271 -17.48 -8.73 -11.94
CA ASN A 271 -16.37 -9.52 -11.38
C ASN A 271 -15.37 -8.80 -10.46
N SER A 272 -15.81 -7.97 -9.52
CA SER A 272 -14.97 -7.63 -8.37
C SER A 272 -14.84 -8.84 -7.45
N SER A 273 -13.69 -9.50 -7.45
CA SER A 273 -13.31 -10.37 -6.33
C SER A 273 -13.44 -9.55 -5.04
N ARG A 274 -14.23 -10.04 -4.07
CA ARG A 274 -14.44 -9.37 -2.79
C ARG A 274 -13.08 -9.02 -2.17
N PRO A 275 -12.92 -7.83 -1.57
CA PRO A 275 -11.70 -7.50 -0.84
C PRO A 275 -11.40 -8.56 0.22
N ILE A 276 -10.14 -8.97 0.32
CA ILE A 276 -9.66 -9.84 1.38
C ILE A 276 -9.18 -8.93 2.51
N THR A 277 -9.84 -8.97 3.65
CA THR A 277 -9.50 -8.13 4.79
C THR A 277 -9.29 -8.98 6.02
N PHE A 278 -8.15 -8.77 6.71
CA PHE A 278 -7.86 -9.40 7.99
C PHE A 278 -7.43 -8.37 9.02
N ARG A 279 -7.86 -8.60 10.25
CA ARG A 279 -7.39 -7.91 11.44
C ARG A 279 -6.44 -8.77 12.24
N SER A 280 -5.45 -8.13 12.84
CA SER A 280 -4.63 -8.67 13.90
C SER A 280 -4.67 -7.72 15.08
N PHE A 281 -4.88 -8.27 16.27
CA PHE A 281 -5.09 -7.47 17.47
C PHE A 281 -3.77 -7.20 18.20
N ALA A 282 -3.72 -6.08 18.90
CA ALA A 282 -2.65 -5.78 19.84
C ALA A 282 -2.59 -6.85 20.94
N ARG A 283 -1.46 -6.96 21.61
CA ARG A 283 -1.28 -7.91 22.70
C ARG A 283 -0.81 -7.23 23.97
N VAL A 284 -1.13 -7.84 25.09
CA VAL A 284 -0.54 -7.55 26.39
C VAL A 284 0.18 -8.79 26.92
N GLY A 285 1.44 -8.63 27.32
CA GLY A 285 2.19 -9.68 28.01
C GLY A 285 1.80 -9.71 29.50
N LEU A 286 1.11 -10.77 29.92
CA LEU A 286 0.64 -10.90 31.29
C LEU A 286 1.74 -11.41 32.23
N MET A 287 2.53 -12.40 31.77
CA MET A 287 3.58 -13.01 32.59
C MET A 287 4.82 -13.37 31.78
N GLY A 288 5.95 -13.42 32.45
CA GLY A 288 7.20 -13.99 31.98
C GLY A 288 8.05 -13.09 31.06
N ASN A 289 7.48 -12.04 30.44
CA ASN A 289 8.25 -11.16 29.59
C ASN A 289 9.27 -10.33 30.42
N PRO A 290 10.53 -10.22 29.93
CA PRO A 290 11.02 -10.44 28.58
C PRO A 290 11.71 -11.80 28.33
N SER A 291 11.42 -12.86 29.07
CA SER A 291 12.18 -14.11 29.00
C SER A 291 12.01 -14.91 27.68
N ASP A 292 11.07 -14.51 26.80
CA ASP A 292 10.90 -15.11 25.47
C ASP A 292 12.17 -15.01 24.59
N GLY A 293 12.96 -13.96 24.76
CA GLY A 293 14.26 -13.82 24.08
C GLY A 293 15.43 -14.57 24.74
N PHE A 294 15.18 -15.29 25.85
CA PHE A 294 16.18 -15.91 26.73
C PHE A 294 15.84 -17.36 27.09
N ASN A 295 15.23 -18.08 26.18
CA ASN A 295 14.78 -19.48 26.36
C ASN A 295 13.80 -19.70 27.52
N GLY A 296 13.05 -18.67 27.90
CA GLY A 296 12.09 -18.72 29.00
C GLY A 296 10.66 -19.06 28.56
N LYS A 297 9.72 -18.62 29.37
CA LYS A 297 8.28 -18.87 29.17
C LYS A 297 7.50 -17.58 29.34
N THR A 298 6.40 -17.43 28.59
CA THR A 298 5.54 -16.25 28.72
C THR A 298 4.06 -16.61 28.60
N ILE A 299 3.20 -15.75 29.14
CA ILE A 299 1.75 -15.75 28.90
C ILE A 299 1.38 -14.37 28.38
N ALA A 300 0.72 -14.34 27.24
CA ALA A 300 0.22 -13.11 26.65
C ALA A 300 -1.19 -13.27 26.11
N MET A 301 -1.89 -12.15 25.94
CA MET A 301 -3.28 -12.13 25.52
C MET A 301 -3.50 -11.08 24.43
N THR A 302 -4.28 -11.43 23.40
CA THR A 302 -4.75 -10.45 22.40
C THR A 302 -5.94 -9.65 22.93
N ILE A 303 -5.99 -8.35 22.60
CA ILE A 303 -6.99 -7.41 23.11
C ILE A 303 -7.73 -6.71 21.98
N LYS A 304 -9.07 -6.63 22.06
CA LYS A 304 -9.93 -5.98 21.05
C LYS A 304 -9.79 -4.46 20.97
N ASN A 305 -9.29 -3.84 22.05
CA ASN A 305 -9.14 -2.39 22.14
C ASN A 305 -8.36 -1.79 20.99
N PHE A 306 -7.35 -2.51 20.50
CA PHE A 306 -6.42 -2.04 19.50
C PHE A 306 -6.16 -3.11 18.45
N TRP A 307 -6.10 -2.70 17.19
CA TRP A 307 -5.98 -3.59 16.05
C TRP A 307 -5.17 -2.98 14.91
N ALA A 308 -4.63 -3.82 14.06
CA ALA A 308 -4.17 -3.48 12.73
C ALA A 308 -4.98 -4.28 11.71
N GLU A 309 -5.43 -3.63 10.65
CA GLU A 309 -6.19 -4.22 9.57
C GLU A 309 -5.43 -4.08 8.27
N VAL A 310 -5.42 -5.12 7.47
CA VAL A 310 -4.86 -5.10 6.12
C VAL A 310 -5.93 -5.54 5.15
N THR A 311 -6.09 -4.77 4.08
CA THR A 311 -7.01 -5.07 2.98
C THR A 311 -6.22 -5.30 1.70
N LEU A 312 -6.47 -6.44 1.06
CA LEU A 312 -5.92 -6.83 -0.23
C LEU A 312 -7.03 -6.88 -1.28
N VAL A 313 -6.84 -6.16 -2.37
CA VAL A 313 -7.75 -6.14 -3.51
C VAL A 313 -7.00 -6.58 -4.74
N LYS A 314 -7.57 -7.50 -5.54
CA LYS A 314 -6.98 -7.89 -6.83
C LYS A 314 -6.82 -6.68 -7.75
N SER A 315 -5.65 -6.52 -8.35
CA SER A 315 -5.35 -5.43 -9.28
C SER A 315 -4.44 -5.88 -10.42
N GLN A 316 -4.23 -5.02 -11.39
CA GLN A 316 -3.41 -5.32 -12.58
C GLN A 316 -1.91 -5.33 -12.25
N THR A 317 -1.48 -4.47 -11.34
CA THR A 317 -0.08 -4.34 -10.87
C THR A 317 -0.03 -4.45 -9.35
N LEU A 318 1.14 -4.80 -8.82
CA LEU A 318 1.36 -4.78 -7.36
C LEU A 318 1.46 -3.33 -6.89
N VAL A 319 0.55 -2.94 -5.99
CA VAL A 319 0.51 -1.59 -5.41
C VAL A 319 0.48 -1.71 -3.89
N LEU A 320 1.35 -0.98 -3.22
CA LEU A 320 1.35 -0.83 -1.77
C LEU A 320 0.99 0.62 -1.45
N LEU A 321 -0.13 0.83 -0.76
CA LEU A 321 -0.61 2.18 -0.45
C LEU A 321 -0.09 2.64 0.91
N PRO A 322 0.54 3.82 1.00
CA PRO A 322 0.93 4.41 2.27
C PRO A 322 -0.32 4.80 3.09
N HIS A 323 -0.22 4.68 4.42
CA HIS A 323 -1.26 5.17 5.31
C HIS A 323 -1.12 6.69 5.49
N PRO A 324 -2.20 7.48 5.32
CA PRO A 324 -2.11 8.95 5.33
C PRO A 324 -1.47 9.53 6.61
N LEU A 325 -1.78 8.96 7.77
CA LEU A 325 -1.24 9.44 9.05
C LEU A 325 0.06 8.74 9.48
N ASN A 326 0.20 7.44 9.18
CA ASN A 326 1.31 6.63 9.71
C ASN A 326 2.52 6.55 8.76
N ASP A 327 2.34 6.94 7.49
CA ASP A 327 3.41 7.03 6.48
C ASP A 327 3.44 8.46 5.89
N PRO A 328 3.57 9.52 6.69
CA PRO A 328 3.54 10.89 6.19
C PRO A 328 4.68 11.15 5.21
N THR A 329 4.38 11.81 4.12
CA THR A 329 5.36 12.26 3.10
C THR A 329 5.48 13.78 3.06
N GLU A 330 4.61 14.49 3.79
CA GLU A 330 4.57 15.94 3.85
C GLU A 330 4.58 16.40 5.32
N PHE A 331 5.32 17.44 5.60
CA PHE A 331 5.53 18.01 6.92
C PHE A 331 5.39 19.53 6.82
N GLY A 332 4.76 20.16 7.82
CA GLY A 332 4.55 21.61 7.83
C GLY A 332 5.86 22.42 7.90
N SER A 333 6.90 21.83 8.51
CA SER A 333 8.22 22.43 8.64
C SER A 333 9.27 21.38 9.00
N LEU A 334 10.56 21.76 8.99
CA LEU A 334 11.65 20.90 9.47
C LEU A 334 11.53 20.61 10.98
N GLN A 335 10.99 21.55 11.76
CA GLN A 335 10.71 21.36 13.18
C GLN A 335 9.57 20.34 13.38
N ASP A 336 8.56 20.37 12.53
CA ASP A 336 7.46 19.42 12.56
C ASP A 336 7.95 18.01 12.22
N LEU A 337 8.74 17.85 11.15
CA LEU A 337 9.41 16.59 10.82
C LEU A 337 10.25 16.06 11.97
N PHE A 338 11.05 16.93 12.63
CA PHE A 338 11.86 16.56 13.79
C PHE A 338 10.97 16.05 14.93
N SER A 339 9.88 16.76 15.24
CA SER A 339 8.98 16.41 16.34
C SER A 339 8.27 15.08 16.07
N ILE A 340 7.72 14.88 14.86
CA ILE A 340 7.07 13.64 14.46
C ILE A 340 8.07 12.48 14.44
N SER A 341 9.25 12.66 13.85
CA SER A 341 10.27 11.60 13.78
C SER A 341 10.80 11.22 15.16
N ARG A 342 10.88 12.17 16.09
CA ARG A 342 11.27 11.91 17.49
C ARG A 342 10.22 11.07 18.22
N LYS A 343 8.92 11.38 18.04
CA LYS A 343 7.80 10.68 18.69
C LYS A 343 7.50 9.32 18.07
N GLU A 344 7.52 9.24 16.76
CA GLU A 344 7.00 8.11 16.00
C GLU A 344 8.09 7.28 15.31
N GLY A 345 9.32 7.76 15.27
CA GLY A 345 10.42 7.12 14.54
C GLY A 345 10.28 7.29 13.01
N TYR A 346 11.15 6.61 12.27
CA TYR A 346 11.22 6.70 10.81
C TYR A 346 10.51 5.55 10.07
N LEU A 347 10.02 4.54 10.79
CA LEU A 347 9.45 3.34 10.20
C LEU A 347 7.92 3.44 10.20
N GLY A 348 7.35 3.73 9.03
CA GLY A 348 5.93 3.58 8.77
C GLY A 348 5.53 2.13 8.46
N GLY A 349 4.23 1.86 8.39
CA GLY A 349 3.70 0.53 8.09
C GLY A 349 3.93 0.10 6.64
N LEU A 350 4.14 1.04 5.72
CA LEU A 350 4.45 0.73 4.33
C LEU A 350 5.69 -0.16 4.18
N ARG A 351 6.74 0.10 4.95
CA ARG A 351 7.96 -0.75 4.96
C ARG A 351 7.69 -2.16 5.46
N LEU A 352 6.78 -2.31 6.43
CA LEU A 352 6.35 -3.62 6.92
C LEU A 352 5.63 -4.40 5.82
N LEU A 353 4.77 -3.76 5.04
CA LEU A 353 4.10 -4.39 3.89
C LEU A 353 5.12 -4.80 2.81
N GLN A 354 6.09 -3.93 2.49
CA GLN A 354 7.15 -4.24 1.51
C GLN A 354 7.99 -5.45 1.95
N ALA A 355 8.46 -5.43 3.20
CA ALA A 355 9.26 -6.52 3.76
C ALA A 355 8.47 -7.84 3.84
N THR A 356 7.17 -7.77 4.19
CA THR A 356 6.28 -8.95 4.22
C THR A 356 6.14 -9.56 2.82
N CYS A 357 5.86 -8.77 1.80
CA CYS A 357 5.74 -9.24 0.42
C CYS A 357 7.05 -9.88 -0.08
N LYS A 358 8.20 -9.26 0.20
CA LYS A 358 9.52 -9.79 -0.15
C LYS A 358 9.77 -11.15 0.51
N LYS A 359 9.60 -11.24 1.84
CA LYS A 359 9.79 -12.49 2.58
C LYS A 359 8.81 -13.58 2.17
N PHE A 360 7.56 -13.21 1.88
CA PHE A 360 6.55 -14.15 1.41
C PHE A 360 6.96 -14.78 0.07
N TYR A 361 7.44 -13.97 -0.87
CA TYR A 361 7.96 -14.46 -2.15
C TYR A 361 9.16 -15.38 -1.95
N GLN A 362 10.13 -14.98 -1.13
CA GLN A 362 11.32 -15.79 -0.82
C GLN A 362 10.95 -17.13 -0.17
N PHE A 363 9.97 -17.11 0.77
CA PHE A 363 9.47 -18.32 1.41
C PHE A 363 8.86 -19.28 0.37
N CYS A 364 7.98 -18.78 -0.50
CA CYS A 364 7.36 -19.59 -1.54
C CYS A 364 8.40 -20.20 -2.50
N CYS A 365 9.37 -19.41 -2.95
CA CYS A 365 10.47 -19.92 -3.79
C CYS A 365 11.27 -21.03 -3.08
N LYS A 366 11.62 -20.83 -1.80
CA LYS A 366 12.41 -21.80 -1.02
C LYS A 366 11.66 -23.13 -0.82
N HIS A 367 10.33 -23.09 -0.71
CA HIS A 367 9.50 -24.28 -0.47
C HIS A 367 8.86 -24.84 -1.75
N GLY A 368 9.24 -24.35 -2.93
CA GLY A 368 8.72 -24.85 -4.22
C GLY A 368 7.24 -24.51 -4.46
N ILE A 369 6.70 -23.50 -3.79
CA ILE A 369 5.32 -23.05 -3.94
C ILE A 369 5.24 -22.11 -5.14
N ALA A 370 4.58 -22.55 -6.22
CA ALA A 370 4.40 -21.77 -7.43
C ALA A 370 3.30 -20.72 -7.21
N LEU A 371 3.66 -19.46 -7.20
CA LEU A 371 2.69 -18.36 -7.13
C LEU A 371 2.10 -18.06 -8.52
N THR A 372 0.80 -17.89 -8.58
CA THR A 372 0.12 -17.45 -9.81
C THR A 372 0.51 -16.01 -10.15
N LYS A 373 0.62 -15.66 -11.44
CA LYS A 373 0.88 -14.28 -11.92
C LYS A 373 -0.34 -13.36 -11.69
N LYS A 374 -0.76 -13.23 -10.44
CA LYS A 374 -1.84 -12.34 -10.02
C LYS A 374 -1.25 -11.19 -9.20
N ASN A 375 -1.69 -9.97 -9.48
CA ASN A 375 -1.28 -8.79 -8.73
C ASN A 375 -2.41 -8.28 -7.82
N PHE A 376 -2.03 -7.45 -6.86
CA PHE A 376 -2.94 -6.93 -5.86
C PHE A 376 -2.52 -5.53 -5.40
N THR A 377 -3.50 -4.79 -4.88
CA THR A 377 -3.28 -3.58 -4.10
C THR A 377 -3.43 -3.92 -2.62
N LEU A 378 -2.45 -3.54 -1.82
CA LEU A 378 -2.42 -3.77 -0.38
C LEU A 378 -2.42 -2.44 0.35
N LYS A 379 -3.32 -2.28 1.32
CA LYS A 379 -3.38 -1.14 2.23
C LYS A 379 -3.54 -1.61 3.66
N TYR A 380 -3.13 -0.79 4.61
CA TYR A 380 -3.34 -1.07 6.04
C TYR A 380 -3.98 0.11 6.74
N ASP A 381 -4.58 -0.17 7.89
CA ASP A 381 -5.06 0.78 8.86
C ASP A 381 -4.78 0.25 10.27
N THR A 382 -4.62 1.13 11.27
CA THR A 382 -4.36 0.72 12.64
C THR A 382 -4.72 1.82 13.63
N ASN A 383 -5.28 1.40 14.77
CA ASN A 383 -5.45 2.25 15.93
C ASN A 383 -4.49 1.89 17.09
N ILE A 384 -3.52 0.98 16.85
CA ILE A 384 -2.52 0.63 17.87
C ILE A 384 -1.59 1.83 18.09
N PRO A 385 -1.52 2.38 19.32
CA PRO A 385 -0.61 3.48 19.61
C PRO A 385 0.84 3.09 19.33
N ARG A 386 1.60 4.02 18.76
CA ARG A 386 3.00 3.77 18.39
C ARG A 386 3.91 3.86 19.61
N GLN A 387 4.97 3.07 19.63
CA GLN A 387 6.04 3.06 20.64
C GLN A 387 5.60 2.82 22.10
N VAL A 388 4.41 2.27 22.31
CA VAL A 388 3.89 1.93 23.65
C VAL A 388 3.99 0.43 23.99
N GLY A 389 4.71 -0.35 23.19
CA GLY A 389 4.97 -1.75 23.48
C GLY A 389 3.76 -2.69 23.35
N LEU A 390 2.82 -2.41 22.46
CA LEU A 390 1.59 -3.20 22.21
C LEU A 390 1.64 -4.06 20.93
N ALA A 391 2.81 -4.27 20.35
CA ALA A 391 3.05 -5.11 19.17
C ALA A 391 2.33 -4.67 17.89
N GLY A 392 2.39 -3.36 17.57
CA GLY A 392 1.73 -2.80 16.38
C GLY A 392 2.35 -3.25 15.07
N SER A 393 3.69 -3.29 14.97
CA SER A 393 4.39 -3.70 13.75
C SER A 393 4.09 -5.15 13.38
N SER A 394 4.21 -6.07 14.32
CA SER A 394 3.90 -7.49 14.10
C SER A 394 2.42 -7.73 13.81
N ALA A 395 1.50 -6.89 14.32
CA ALA A 395 0.09 -6.95 13.96
C ALA A 395 -0.15 -6.64 12.49
N ILE A 396 0.50 -5.60 11.94
CA ILE A 396 0.43 -5.26 10.51
C ILE A 396 0.98 -6.41 9.67
N VAL A 397 2.16 -6.94 10.01
CA VAL A 397 2.78 -8.08 9.31
C VAL A 397 1.90 -9.33 9.37
N SER A 398 1.32 -9.64 10.53
CA SER A 398 0.43 -10.79 10.71
C SER A 398 -0.84 -10.68 9.85
N ALA A 399 -1.48 -9.51 9.83
CA ALA A 399 -2.65 -9.26 9.00
C ALA A 399 -2.31 -9.33 7.50
N ALA A 400 -1.18 -8.75 7.07
CA ALA A 400 -0.70 -8.81 5.70
C ALA A 400 -0.41 -10.24 5.25
N LEU A 401 0.25 -11.04 6.10
CA LEU A 401 0.53 -12.44 5.82
C LEU A 401 -0.76 -13.25 5.64
N LYS A 402 -1.77 -13.06 6.49
CA LYS A 402 -3.09 -13.70 6.35
C LYS A 402 -3.75 -13.35 5.00
N CYS A 403 -3.68 -12.08 4.58
CA CYS A 403 -4.17 -11.64 3.28
C CYS A 403 -3.44 -12.35 2.12
N LEU A 404 -2.11 -12.39 2.15
CA LEU A 404 -1.30 -13.04 1.12
C LEU A 404 -1.56 -14.55 1.04
N MET A 405 -1.59 -15.24 2.18
CA MET A 405 -1.91 -16.67 2.23
C MET A 405 -3.29 -16.95 1.59
N THR A 406 -4.30 -16.16 1.95
CA THR A 406 -5.65 -16.32 1.38
C THR A 406 -5.68 -16.03 -0.13
N PHE A 407 -5.02 -14.96 -0.56
CA PHE A 407 -4.98 -14.56 -1.97
C PHE A 407 -4.29 -15.59 -2.88
N PHE A 408 -3.24 -16.22 -2.39
CA PHE A 408 -2.49 -17.26 -3.10
C PHE A 408 -2.92 -18.69 -2.72
N HIS A 409 -3.99 -18.84 -1.94
CA HIS A 409 -4.58 -20.11 -1.52
C HIS A 409 -3.63 -21.02 -0.71
N LEU A 410 -2.72 -20.41 0.08
CA LEU A 410 -1.90 -21.16 1.03
C LEU A 410 -2.71 -21.49 2.30
N THR A 411 -2.46 -22.67 2.84
CA THR A 411 -3.15 -23.23 4.01
C THR A 411 -2.20 -23.38 5.21
N ASP A 412 -2.72 -23.88 6.31
CA ASP A 412 -1.92 -24.24 7.49
C ASP A 412 -0.94 -25.40 7.21
N ASN A 413 -1.15 -26.18 6.15
CA ASN A 413 -0.21 -27.23 5.72
C ASN A 413 1.03 -26.61 5.04
N ASP A 414 0.85 -25.52 4.28
CA ASP A 414 1.94 -24.84 3.58
C ASP A 414 2.77 -23.98 4.54
N LEU A 415 2.12 -23.32 5.48
CA LEU A 415 2.76 -22.48 6.50
C LEU A 415 2.08 -22.68 7.87
N PRO A 416 2.51 -23.70 8.66
CA PRO A 416 1.93 -24.02 9.95
C PRO A 416 2.02 -22.87 10.96
N LYS A 417 1.05 -22.78 11.89
CA LYS A 417 0.99 -21.70 12.88
C LYS A 417 2.31 -21.42 13.61
N PRO A 418 3.05 -22.42 14.15
CA PRO A 418 4.33 -22.14 14.82
C PRO A 418 5.36 -21.50 13.89
N VAL A 419 5.46 -22.01 12.65
CA VAL A 419 6.38 -21.50 11.63
C VAL A 419 5.97 -20.09 11.18
N ARG A 420 4.67 -19.81 11.19
CA ARG A 420 4.10 -18.48 10.86
C ARG A 420 4.61 -17.39 11.80
N ALA A 421 4.71 -17.70 13.11
CA ALA A 421 5.27 -16.78 14.10
C ALA A 421 6.75 -16.46 13.79
N ASN A 422 7.54 -17.48 13.45
CA ASN A 422 8.94 -17.29 13.03
C ASN A 422 9.04 -16.46 11.73
N PHE A 423 8.15 -16.71 10.78
CA PHE A 423 8.10 -15.92 9.54
C PHE A 423 7.86 -14.44 9.86
N ILE A 424 6.84 -14.12 10.68
CA ILE A 424 6.52 -12.73 11.05
C ILE A 424 7.72 -12.09 11.75
N LEU A 425 8.39 -12.79 12.66
CA LEU A 425 9.59 -12.30 13.30
C LEU A 425 10.69 -12.01 12.29
N SER A 426 10.93 -12.89 11.33
CA SER A 426 11.98 -12.72 10.32
C SER A 426 11.76 -11.53 9.37
N VAL A 427 10.50 -11.11 9.17
CA VAL A 427 10.21 -9.88 8.42
C VAL A 427 10.78 -8.66 9.17
N GLU A 428 10.66 -8.63 10.48
CA GLU A 428 11.12 -7.50 11.29
C GLU A 428 12.62 -7.58 11.57
N THR A 429 13.15 -8.75 11.91
CA THR A 429 14.57 -8.90 12.30
C THR A 429 15.51 -8.93 11.11
N ASP A 430 15.20 -9.71 10.07
CA ASP A 430 16.12 -9.95 8.96
C ASP A 430 16.03 -8.88 7.87
N GLU A 431 14.83 -8.31 7.63
CA GLU A 431 14.61 -7.32 6.58
C GLU A 431 14.68 -5.88 7.08
N LEU A 432 14.21 -5.62 8.31
CA LEU A 432 14.08 -4.27 8.85
C LEU A 432 15.02 -4.00 10.02
N PHE A 433 15.78 -5.02 10.46
CA PHE A 433 16.74 -4.96 11.57
C PHE A 433 16.12 -4.45 12.90
N ILE A 434 14.84 -4.77 13.11
CA ILE A 434 14.11 -4.44 14.33
C ILE A 434 14.39 -5.54 15.36
N THR A 435 14.95 -5.17 16.51
CA THR A 435 15.12 -6.12 17.62
C THR A 435 13.77 -6.50 18.20
N ALA A 436 13.42 -7.78 18.16
CA ALA A 436 12.12 -8.27 18.56
C ALA A 436 12.21 -9.74 19.07
N GLY A 437 11.23 -10.16 19.87
CA GLY A 437 11.08 -11.52 20.38
C GLY A 437 9.88 -12.26 19.77
N LEU A 438 9.75 -13.56 20.06
CA LEU A 438 8.69 -14.39 19.47
C LEU A 438 7.32 -14.22 20.14
N GLN A 439 7.27 -13.82 21.43
CA GLN A 439 6.03 -13.73 22.19
C GLN A 439 4.89 -13.04 21.41
N ASP A 440 5.17 -11.87 20.85
CA ASP A 440 4.20 -11.04 20.17
C ASP A 440 3.60 -11.75 18.94
N ARG A 441 4.47 -12.38 18.16
CA ARG A 441 4.14 -13.04 16.90
C ARG A 441 3.33 -14.32 17.16
N VAL A 442 3.72 -15.06 18.18
CA VAL A 442 3.00 -16.27 18.58
C VAL A 442 1.58 -15.93 19.04
N VAL A 443 1.42 -14.99 19.98
CA VAL A 443 0.10 -14.65 20.49
C VAL A 443 -0.81 -14.03 19.42
N GLN A 444 -0.27 -13.31 18.44
CA GLN A 444 -1.04 -12.76 17.32
C GLN A 444 -1.42 -13.80 16.26
N VAL A 445 -0.66 -14.90 16.16
CA VAL A 445 -0.98 -16.03 15.27
C VAL A 445 -1.99 -16.97 15.90
N TYR A 446 -1.84 -17.27 17.19
CA TYR A 446 -2.72 -18.19 17.93
C TYR A 446 -4.00 -17.52 18.39
N GLU A 447 -3.93 -16.22 18.67
CA GLU A 447 -5.01 -15.38 19.19
C GLU A 447 -5.53 -15.82 20.57
N GLY A 448 -6.25 -14.95 21.25
CA GLY A 448 -6.75 -15.23 22.61
C GLY A 448 -5.66 -15.16 23.68
N LEU A 449 -5.74 -16.02 24.65
CA LEU A 449 -4.79 -16.16 25.75
C LEU A 449 -3.87 -17.36 25.47
N VAL A 450 -2.56 -17.14 25.44
CA VAL A 450 -1.58 -18.16 25.01
C VAL A 450 -0.46 -18.28 26.03
N TYR A 451 -0.21 -19.51 26.49
CA TYR A 451 1.00 -19.89 27.18
C TYR A 451 2.05 -20.34 26.17
N MET A 452 3.27 -19.86 26.32
CA MET A 452 4.38 -20.07 25.40
C MET A 452 5.62 -20.54 26.15
N ASP A 453 6.19 -21.64 25.71
CA ASP A 453 7.45 -22.20 26.22
C ASP A 453 8.51 -22.14 25.11
N PHE A 454 9.53 -21.33 25.31
CA PHE A 454 10.65 -21.11 24.40
C PHE A 454 11.93 -21.81 24.87
N SER A 455 11.81 -22.89 25.64
CA SER A 455 12.97 -23.59 26.17
C SER A 455 13.96 -23.96 25.07
N LYS A 456 15.26 -23.86 25.37
CA LYS A 456 16.35 -24.05 24.43
C LYS A 456 16.21 -25.36 23.64
N LYS A 457 15.87 -26.44 24.34
CA LYS A 457 15.66 -27.77 23.75
C LYS A 457 14.62 -27.72 22.62
N LEU A 458 13.43 -27.17 22.91
CA LEU A 458 12.36 -27.08 21.90
C LEU A 458 12.78 -26.22 20.68
N MET A 459 13.40 -25.08 20.96
CA MET A 459 13.82 -24.16 19.89
C MET A 459 14.91 -24.75 18.99
N GLU A 460 15.84 -25.56 19.54
CA GLU A 460 16.90 -26.22 18.79
C GLU A 460 16.42 -27.47 18.03
N GLU A 461 15.52 -28.27 18.62
CA GLU A 461 15.05 -29.53 18.03
C GLU A 461 14.04 -29.33 16.90
N GLN A 462 13.10 -28.37 17.05
CA GLN A 462 12.00 -28.19 16.09
C GLN A 462 11.92 -26.78 15.48
N GLY A 463 12.77 -25.85 15.92
CA GLY A 463 12.82 -24.48 15.40
C GLY A 463 11.72 -23.55 15.94
N TYR A 464 10.88 -24.01 16.85
CA TYR A 464 9.82 -23.22 17.52
C TYR A 464 9.50 -23.79 18.91
N GLY A 465 8.82 -22.99 19.73
CA GLY A 465 8.44 -23.36 21.09
C GLY A 465 7.19 -24.24 21.17
N ASN A 466 6.73 -24.50 22.39
CA ASN A 466 5.43 -25.13 22.65
C ASN A 466 4.41 -24.04 23.01
N TYR A 467 3.33 -23.92 22.24
CA TYR A 467 2.34 -22.86 22.33
C TYR A 467 0.96 -23.45 22.60
N ILE A 468 0.35 -23.04 23.72
CA ILE A 468 -0.91 -23.61 24.19
C ILE A 468 -1.94 -22.52 24.39
N SER A 469 -3.05 -22.59 23.65
CA SER A 469 -4.20 -21.72 23.89
C SER A 469 -4.85 -22.06 25.22
N MET A 470 -5.15 -21.05 26.01
CA MET A 470 -5.73 -21.17 27.34
C MET A 470 -7.20 -20.74 27.35
N ASP A 471 -7.96 -21.25 28.31
CA ASP A 471 -9.34 -20.82 28.51
C ASP A 471 -9.40 -19.35 28.93
N MET A 472 -10.33 -18.63 28.34
CA MET A 472 -10.56 -17.21 28.58
C MET A 472 -11.86 -16.94 29.37
N CYS A 473 -12.59 -18.02 29.74
CA CYS A 473 -13.84 -17.88 30.47
C CYS A 473 -13.60 -17.39 31.90
N GLY A 474 -14.29 -16.32 32.28
CA GLY A 474 -14.23 -15.79 33.65
C GLY A 474 -12.92 -15.10 34.02
N LEU A 475 -12.16 -14.62 33.03
CA LEU A 475 -10.98 -13.78 33.29
C LEU A 475 -11.36 -12.55 34.13
N PRO A 476 -10.47 -12.10 35.03
CA PRO A 476 -10.70 -10.89 35.80
C PRO A 476 -10.56 -9.65 34.90
N GLN A 477 -11.05 -8.54 35.40
CA GLN A 477 -10.94 -7.28 34.65
C GLN A 477 -9.52 -6.72 34.71
N PHE A 478 -8.79 -6.88 33.61
CA PHE A 478 -7.51 -6.22 33.42
C PHE A 478 -7.68 -4.78 32.90
N TRP A 479 -6.71 -3.95 33.18
CA TRP A 479 -6.64 -2.59 32.67
C TRP A 479 -5.29 -2.33 32.02
N LEU A 480 -5.23 -1.33 31.15
CA LEU A 480 -4.05 -0.86 30.42
C LEU A 480 -3.96 0.64 30.52
N ALA A 481 -2.75 1.16 30.78
CA ALA A 481 -2.47 2.57 30.62
C ALA A 481 -1.18 2.79 29.85
N TYR A 482 -1.13 3.88 29.09
CA TYR A 482 0.06 4.27 28.35
C TYR A 482 0.19 5.79 28.27
N MET A 483 1.40 6.29 28.07
CA MET A 483 1.66 7.71 27.96
C MET A 483 1.08 8.26 26.67
N SER A 484 0.37 9.38 26.72
CA SER A 484 -0.17 10.08 25.55
C SER A 484 0.95 10.68 24.67
N ASP A 485 2.10 11.01 25.28
CA ASP A 485 3.32 11.41 24.58
C ASP A 485 4.49 10.47 24.96
N PRO A 486 4.74 9.40 24.18
CA PRO A 486 5.75 8.41 24.48
C PRO A 486 7.20 8.87 24.20
N SER A 487 7.44 10.15 23.98
CA SER A 487 8.76 10.69 23.60
C SER A 487 9.91 10.33 24.56
N ASP A 488 9.58 9.93 25.79
CA ASP A 488 10.50 9.46 26.82
C ASP A 488 10.36 7.98 27.20
N SER A 489 9.59 7.18 26.46
CA SER A 489 9.61 5.73 26.66
C SER A 489 11.02 5.23 26.27
N GLY A 490 11.92 5.25 27.25
CA GLY A 490 13.35 5.05 27.07
C GLY A 490 13.61 3.88 26.13
N ARG A 491 14.39 4.11 25.10
CA ARG A 491 15.05 3.04 24.37
C ARG A 491 15.82 2.27 25.44
N ILE A 492 15.22 1.18 25.91
CA ILE A 492 15.85 0.26 26.86
C ILE A 492 17.05 -0.30 26.10
N HIS A 493 18.20 0.40 26.21
CA HIS A 493 19.46 -0.06 25.66
C HIS A 493 19.81 -1.36 26.37
N ASN A 494 19.55 -2.45 25.67
CA ASN A 494 19.48 -3.75 26.25
C ASN A 494 20.86 -4.39 26.31
N ASN A 495 21.66 -4.01 27.29
CA ASN A 495 22.88 -4.76 27.57
C ASN A 495 22.54 -6.12 28.26
N VAL A 496 21.31 -6.35 28.71
CA VAL A 496 20.86 -7.59 29.35
C VAL A 496 21.08 -8.80 28.44
N ARG A 497 20.86 -8.66 27.11
CA ARG A 497 21.14 -9.74 26.17
C ARG A 497 22.63 -10.09 26.11
N GLN A 498 23.50 -9.10 26.13
CA GLN A 498 24.95 -9.31 26.13
C GLN A 498 25.40 -9.95 27.45
N ARG A 499 24.88 -9.48 28.60
CA ARG A 499 25.11 -10.06 29.93
C ARG A 499 24.67 -11.51 30.01
N TRP A 500 23.50 -11.83 29.45
CA TRP A 500 23.02 -13.21 29.36
C TRP A 500 23.92 -14.09 28.46
N LEU A 501 24.31 -13.59 27.29
CA LEU A 501 25.21 -14.29 26.36
C LEU A 501 26.61 -14.49 26.95
N SER A 502 27.07 -13.59 27.79
CA SER A 502 28.34 -13.74 28.52
C SER A 502 28.26 -14.69 29.71
N GLY A 503 27.06 -15.23 30.01
CA GLY A 503 26.88 -16.21 31.08
C GLY A 503 26.78 -15.58 32.47
N GLU A 504 26.37 -14.32 32.62
CA GLU A 504 26.23 -13.66 33.92
C GLU A 504 25.20 -14.40 34.80
N PRO A 505 25.61 -14.95 35.99
CA PRO A 505 24.75 -15.82 36.76
C PRO A 505 23.44 -15.18 37.22
N LEU A 506 23.48 -13.90 37.64
CA LEU A 506 22.29 -13.17 38.08
C LEU A 506 21.24 -13.07 36.95
N VAL A 507 21.67 -12.76 35.72
CA VAL A 507 20.75 -12.62 34.58
C VAL A 507 20.14 -13.97 34.20
N ILE A 508 20.93 -15.03 34.23
CA ILE A 508 20.44 -16.41 33.95
C ILE A 508 19.40 -16.81 34.98
N GLU A 509 19.69 -16.66 36.28
CA GLU A 509 18.78 -16.99 37.36
C GLU A 509 17.46 -16.21 37.28
N VAL A 510 17.54 -14.91 36.94
CA VAL A 510 16.35 -14.07 36.75
C VAL A 510 15.50 -14.55 35.57
N MET A 511 16.10 -14.96 34.46
CA MET A 511 15.35 -15.45 33.29
C MET A 511 14.70 -16.82 33.58
N GLU A 512 15.35 -17.70 34.34
CA GLU A 512 14.77 -18.96 34.83
C GLU A 512 13.62 -18.70 35.82
N THR A 513 13.77 -17.72 36.69
CA THR A 513 12.71 -17.31 37.62
C THR A 513 11.48 -16.79 36.89
N PHE A 514 11.64 -16.01 35.83
CA PHE A 514 10.51 -15.60 34.96
C PHE A 514 9.74 -16.82 34.43
N ALA A 515 10.43 -17.88 33.99
CA ALA A 515 9.81 -19.08 33.49
C ALA A 515 9.01 -19.81 34.62
N GLN A 516 9.57 -19.86 35.84
CA GLN A 516 8.88 -20.44 36.99
C GLN A 516 7.62 -19.64 37.38
N LEU A 517 7.71 -18.30 37.46
CA LEU A 517 6.55 -17.43 37.72
C LEU A 517 5.47 -17.61 36.63
N THR A 518 5.87 -17.86 35.40
CA THR A 518 4.94 -18.11 34.29
C THR A 518 4.19 -19.42 34.47
N ASP A 519 4.87 -20.49 34.91
CA ASP A 519 4.22 -21.78 35.23
C ASP A 519 3.23 -21.64 36.39
N GLN A 520 3.60 -20.90 37.44
CA GLN A 520 2.70 -20.64 38.59
C GLN A 520 1.48 -19.80 38.13
N ALA A 521 1.68 -18.79 37.29
CA ALA A 521 0.59 -17.97 36.75
C ALA A 521 -0.35 -18.78 35.86
N ARG A 522 0.17 -19.76 35.11
CA ARG A 522 -0.67 -20.69 34.33
C ARG A 522 -1.60 -21.49 35.25
N VAL A 523 -1.14 -21.94 36.43
CA VAL A 523 -1.95 -22.61 37.43
C VAL A 523 -2.97 -21.64 38.03
N ALA A 524 -2.54 -20.45 38.47
CA ALA A 524 -3.42 -19.45 39.05
C ALA A 524 -4.55 -19.02 38.06
N LEU A 525 -4.27 -18.87 36.77
CA LEU A 525 -5.26 -18.60 35.74
C LEU A 525 -6.27 -19.74 35.59
N LYS A 526 -5.81 -21.01 35.62
CA LYS A 526 -6.66 -22.20 35.53
C LYS A 526 -7.57 -22.31 36.75
N ASP A 527 -7.02 -22.10 37.96
CA ASP A 527 -7.73 -22.22 39.21
C ASP A 527 -8.54 -20.97 39.60
N ARG A 528 -8.43 -19.91 38.79
CA ARG A 528 -9.05 -18.59 38.98
C ARG A 528 -8.63 -17.93 40.30
N ASP A 529 -7.39 -18.17 40.74
CA ASP A 529 -6.81 -17.49 41.90
C ASP A 529 -6.24 -16.14 41.50
N TRP A 530 -7.12 -15.13 41.48
CA TRP A 530 -6.77 -13.79 41.06
C TRP A 530 -5.86 -13.05 42.04
N ASN A 531 -5.93 -13.40 43.33
CA ASN A 531 -5.03 -12.85 44.33
C ASN A 531 -3.60 -13.33 44.10
N HIS A 532 -3.41 -14.60 43.84
CA HIS A 532 -2.09 -15.16 43.56
C HIS A 532 -1.55 -14.61 42.21
N LEU A 533 -2.41 -14.52 41.17
CA LEU A 533 -2.03 -13.94 39.90
C LEU A 533 -1.54 -12.48 40.04
N ALA A 534 -2.24 -11.67 40.86
CA ALA A 534 -1.85 -10.29 41.12
C ALA A 534 -0.47 -10.23 41.79
N GLN A 535 -0.19 -11.08 42.79
CA GLN A 535 1.12 -11.17 43.42
C GLN A 535 2.23 -11.55 42.43
N LEU A 536 1.97 -12.52 41.55
CA LEU A 536 2.91 -12.96 40.52
C LEU A 536 3.20 -11.85 39.50
N MET A 537 2.21 -11.04 39.14
CA MET A 537 2.38 -9.89 38.25
C MET A 537 3.34 -8.83 38.87
N ASP A 538 3.16 -8.53 40.16
CA ASP A 538 4.04 -7.62 40.87
C ASP A 538 5.46 -8.17 41.00
N GLN A 539 5.59 -9.47 41.34
CA GLN A 539 6.90 -10.14 41.38
C GLN A 539 7.60 -10.09 40.01
N ASN A 540 6.85 -10.30 38.93
CA ASN A 540 7.39 -10.17 37.55
C ASN A 540 7.96 -8.75 37.29
N PHE A 541 7.29 -7.70 37.78
CA PHE A 541 7.80 -6.35 37.63
C PHE A 541 9.08 -6.12 38.45
N GLU A 542 9.07 -6.51 39.72
CA GLU A 542 10.26 -6.31 40.59
C GLU A 542 11.46 -7.13 40.08
N LEU A 543 11.23 -8.33 39.58
CA LEU A 543 12.27 -9.14 38.96
C LEU A 543 12.84 -8.49 37.71
N ARG A 544 11.99 -7.88 36.89
CA ARG A 544 12.43 -7.10 35.73
C ARG A 544 13.26 -5.89 36.16
N ARG A 545 12.82 -5.18 37.18
CA ARG A 545 13.52 -4.01 37.73
C ARG A 545 14.91 -4.36 38.27
N SER A 546 15.10 -5.56 38.84
CA SER A 546 16.39 -6.01 39.37
C SER A 546 17.47 -6.19 38.28
N VAL A 547 17.06 -6.49 37.03
CA VAL A 547 17.98 -6.73 35.90
C VAL A 547 18.11 -5.50 35.01
N TYR A 548 17.00 -4.76 34.82
CA TYR A 548 16.96 -3.50 34.11
C TYR A 548 16.97 -2.38 35.14
N SER A 549 17.97 -1.54 35.17
CA SER A 549 18.02 -0.41 36.11
C SER A 549 16.84 0.55 35.95
N ASP A 550 16.56 1.37 36.97
CA ASP A 550 15.52 2.40 36.90
C ASP A 550 15.75 3.39 35.75
N GLU A 551 17.01 3.67 35.42
CA GLU A 551 17.34 4.46 34.23
C GLU A 551 16.89 3.79 32.93
N CYS A 552 17.09 2.48 32.82
CA CYS A 552 16.66 1.69 31.68
C CYS A 552 15.14 1.60 31.56
N LEU A 553 14.44 1.45 32.68
CA LEU A 553 12.97 1.41 32.71
C LEU A 553 12.37 2.79 32.35
N GLY A 554 13.05 3.85 32.73
CA GLY A 554 12.64 5.23 32.45
C GLY A 554 11.58 5.78 33.41
N PRO A 555 11.58 7.11 33.62
CA PRO A 555 10.73 7.75 34.62
C PRO A 555 9.24 7.59 34.36
N GLY A 556 8.81 7.60 33.09
CA GLY A 556 7.39 7.45 32.72
C GLY A 556 6.82 6.08 33.08
N ASN A 557 7.57 4.99 32.83
CA ASN A 557 7.15 3.66 33.22
C ASN A 557 7.09 3.49 34.74
N LEU A 558 8.10 4.02 35.45
CA LEU A 558 8.14 3.96 36.92
C LEU A 558 7.03 4.79 37.56
N MET A 559 6.71 5.94 37.01
CA MET A 559 5.58 6.77 37.45
C MET A 559 4.25 6.01 37.30
N MET A 560 3.99 5.42 36.15
CA MET A 560 2.76 4.63 35.92
C MET A 560 2.63 3.45 36.89
N VAL A 561 3.75 2.75 37.18
CA VAL A 561 3.77 1.65 38.15
C VAL A 561 3.51 2.17 39.57
N ALA A 562 4.17 3.24 39.99
CA ALA A 562 3.98 3.83 41.31
C ALA A 562 2.53 4.31 41.51
N LEU A 563 1.94 4.93 40.48
CA LEU A 563 0.56 5.38 40.52
C LEU A 563 -0.42 4.20 40.69
N ALA A 564 -0.28 3.13 39.93
CA ALA A 564 -1.13 1.94 40.06
C ALA A 564 -1.04 1.32 41.48
N LYS A 565 0.16 1.24 42.07
CA LYS A 565 0.39 0.69 43.40
C LYS A 565 -0.28 1.52 44.51
N GLN A 566 -0.45 2.84 44.35
CA GLN A 566 -1.19 3.68 45.31
C GLN A 566 -2.65 3.26 45.45
N PHE A 567 -3.24 2.70 44.39
CA PHE A 567 -4.60 2.19 44.39
C PHE A 567 -4.69 0.69 44.77
N GLY A 568 -3.56 0.06 45.14
CA GLY A 568 -3.49 -1.36 45.46
C GLY A 568 -3.68 -2.29 44.25
N SER A 569 -3.40 -1.80 43.05
CA SER A 569 -3.46 -2.62 41.84
C SER A 569 -2.11 -3.29 41.58
N ALA A 570 -2.14 -4.57 41.23
CA ALA A 570 -0.99 -5.24 40.65
C ALA A 570 -0.69 -4.63 39.27
N VAL A 571 0.61 -4.50 38.92
CA VAL A 571 1.01 -3.81 37.69
C VAL A 571 2.37 -4.27 37.19
N LYS A 572 2.51 -4.35 35.86
CA LYS A 572 3.77 -4.64 35.19
C LYS A 572 3.78 -4.06 33.75
N LEU A 573 4.95 -4.07 33.11
CA LEU A 573 5.09 -3.70 31.72
C LEU A 573 4.64 -4.86 30.81
N PRO A 574 3.71 -4.64 29.85
CA PRO A 574 3.21 -5.69 28.95
C PRO A 574 4.17 -6.04 27.81
N GLY A 575 5.10 -5.17 27.50
CA GLY A 575 6.07 -5.29 26.40
C GLY A 575 7.37 -4.57 26.69
N SER A 576 7.93 -3.88 25.69
CA SER A 576 9.22 -3.15 25.78
C SER A 576 9.17 -1.93 26.70
N GLY A 577 8.01 -1.36 26.94
CA GLY A 577 7.79 -0.14 27.74
C GLY A 577 6.83 0.82 27.05
N GLY A 578 6.57 1.98 27.69
CA GLY A 578 5.60 2.98 27.22
C GLY A 578 4.16 2.68 27.63
N SER A 579 3.88 1.52 28.19
CA SER A 579 2.60 1.14 28.77
C SER A 579 2.76 0.22 29.96
N VAL A 580 1.69 0.13 30.77
CA VAL A 580 1.56 -0.79 31.89
C VAL A 580 0.23 -1.53 31.80
N VAL A 581 0.25 -2.80 32.17
CA VAL A 581 -0.95 -3.66 32.33
C VAL A 581 -1.10 -4.01 33.80
N GLY A 582 -2.33 -4.01 34.30
CA GLY A 582 -2.56 -4.33 35.69
C GLY A 582 -3.86 -5.06 35.96
N LEU A 583 -3.95 -5.55 37.19
CA LEU A 583 -5.10 -6.23 37.73
C LEU A 583 -5.51 -5.52 39.04
N CYS A 584 -6.68 -4.87 39.03
CA CYS A 584 -7.26 -4.23 40.19
C CYS A 584 -8.39 -5.11 40.72
N LEU A 585 -8.20 -5.69 41.90
CA LEU A 585 -9.19 -6.56 42.52
C LEU A 585 -10.33 -5.79 43.21
N ASN A 586 -10.20 -4.48 43.35
CA ASN A 586 -11.24 -3.62 43.90
C ASN A 586 -11.86 -2.75 42.78
N PRO A 587 -13.04 -3.09 42.25
CA PRO A 587 -13.67 -2.34 41.18
C PRO A 587 -13.96 -0.87 41.52
N GLY A 588 -14.21 -0.54 42.78
CA GLY A 588 -14.45 0.83 43.24
C GLY A 588 -13.24 1.74 43.04
N LYS A 589 -12.04 1.22 43.22
CA LYS A 589 -10.80 1.99 43.00
C LYS A 589 -10.41 2.15 41.54
N LEU A 590 -10.99 1.38 40.65
CA LEU A 590 -10.67 1.44 39.21
C LEU A 590 -11.05 2.80 38.59
N VAL A 591 -12.16 3.39 39.05
CA VAL A 591 -12.65 4.70 38.56
C VAL A 591 -11.70 5.83 39.03
N GLU A 592 -11.33 5.80 40.32
CA GLU A 592 -10.40 6.78 40.89
C GLU A 592 -9.02 6.66 40.22
N MET A 593 -8.53 5.44 40.03
CA MET A 593 -7.27 5.17 39.35
C MET A 593 -7.29 5.66 37.89
N ARG A 594 -8.40 5.48 37.15
CA ARG A 594 -8.54 6.03 35.79
C ARG A 594 -8.36 7.54 35.79
N GLN A 595 -9.01 8.26 36.70
CA GLN A 595 -8.89 9.70 36.81
C GLN A 595 -7.45 10.12 37.10
N ALA A 596 -6.79 9.47 38.05
CA ALA A 596 -5.40 9.77 38.41
C ALA A 596 -4.43 9.55 37.22
N PHE A 597 -4.62 8.49 36.42
CA PHE A 597 -3.82 8.27 35.22
C PHE A 597 -4.07 9.34 34.15
N GLN A 598 -5.31 9.79 33.98
CA GLN A 598 -5.66 10.89 33.05
C GLN A 598 -5.03 12.22 33.49
N GLU A 599 -5.08 12.54 34.76
CA GLU A 599 -4.43 13.73 35.35
C GLU A 599 -2.90 13.70 35.19
N ALA A 600 -2.30 12.48 35.21
CA ALA A 600 -0.89 12.25 34.93
C ALA A 600 -0.52 12.27 33.42
N GLY A 601 -1.46 12.60 32.52
CA GLY A 601 -1.22 12.66 31.09
C GLY A 601 -1.17 11.29 30.41
N CYS A 602 -1.78 10.26 31.01
CA CYS A 602 -1.84 8.93 30.45
C CYS A 602 -3.24 8.63 29.86
N VAL A 603 -3.27 7.81 28.83
CA VAL A 603 -4.50 7.18 28.36
C VAL A 603 -4.75 5.90 29.16
N PHE A 604 -5.93 5.75 29.71
CA PHE A 604 -6.35 4.59 30.50
C PHE A 604 -7.53 3.88 29.86
N CYS A 605 -7.46 2.56 29.73
CA CYS A 605 -8.57 1.76 29.22
C CYS A 605 -8.70 0.42 29.99
N VAL A 606 -9.94 -0.05 30.09
CA VAL A 606 -10.22 -1.43 30.52
C VAL A 606 -9.98 -2.35 29.34
N ILE A 607 -9.30 -3.46 29.59
CA ILE A 607 -8.98 -4.43 28.54
C ILE A 607 -10.22 -5.23 28.18
N THR A 608 -10.49 -5.30 26.89
CA THR A 608 -11.45 -6.22 26.28
C THR A 608 -10.67 -7.36 25.61
N PRO A 609 -10.63 -8.56 26.22
CA PRO A 609 -9.94 -9.69 25.62
C PRO A 609 -10.56 -10.08 24.27
N TYR A 610 -9.73 -10.45 23.30
CA TYR A 610 -10.19 -11.03 22.06
C TYR A 610 -10.29 -12.55 22.16
N ASN A 611 -11.51 -13.10 22.03
CA ASN A 611 -11.74 -14.54 22.02
C ASN A 611 -12.04 -15.02 20.60
N PRO A 612 -11.13 -15.77 19.94
CA PRO A 612 -11.32 -16.25 18.58
C PRO A 612 -12.51 -17.22 18.44
N SER A 613 -12.82 -18.01 19.47
CA SER A 613 -13.94 -18.96 19.44
C SER A 613 -15.32 -18.28 19.40
N ALA A 614 -15.47 -17.12 20.01
CA ALA A 614 -16.72 -16.34 19.97
C ALA A 614 -16.97 -15.71 18.59
N SER A 615 -15.92 -15.35 17.84
CA SER A 615 -16.05 -14.75 16.50
C SER A 615 -16.49 -15.76 15.44
N THR A 616 -16.18 -17.03 15.60
CA THR A 616 -16.59 -18.10 14.66
C THR A 616 -18.09 -18.38 14.74
N VAL A 617 -18.70 -18.21 15.91
CA VAL A 617 -20.15 -18.41 16.09
C VAL A 617 -20.97 -17.30 15.42
N ILE A 618 -20.49 -16.05 15.47
CA ILE A 618 -21.18 -14.92 14.85
C ILE A 618 -21.12 -15.01 13.31
N SER A 619 -19.97 -15.39 12.74
CA SER A 619 -19.84 -15.56 11.29
C SER A 619 -20.63 -16.75 10.73
N GLN A 620 -20.91 -17.77 11.53
CA GLN A 620 -21.79 -18.89 11.12
C GLN A 620 -23.27 -18.51 11.18
N LEU A 621 -23.67 -17.60 12.06
CA LEU A 621 -25.04 -17.08 12.14
C LEU A 621 -25.39 -16.13 10.98
N GLU A 622 -24.42 -15.38 10.47
CA GLU A 622 -24.60 -14.50 9.29
C GLU A 622 -24.63 -15.24 7.95
N LEU A 623 -24.24 -16.51 7.91
CA LEU A 623 -24.22 -17.34 6.69
C LEU A 623 -25.49 -18.18 6.48
N LEU A 624 -26.49 -18.07 7.37
CA LEU A 624 -27.78 -18.73 7.14
C LEU A 624 -28.58 -17.93 6.10
N PRO A 625 -29.02 -18.53 4.98
CA PRO A 625 -29.81 -17.85 3.97
C PRO A 625 -31.16 -17.43 4.58
N HIS A 626 -31.55 -16.17 4.36
CA HIS A 626 -32.89 -15.68 4.65
C HIS A 626 -33.90 -16.48 3.82
N GLY A 627 -34.41 -17.58 4.38
CA GLY A 627 -35.49 -18.36 3.84
C GLY A 627 -36.82 -17.59 3.98
N SER A 628 -37.55 -17.57 2.90
CA SER A 628 -38.88 -17.00 2.69
C SER A 628 -39.84 -17.19 3.85
N SER A 629 -40.54 -16.11 4.18
CA SER A 629 -41.65 -15.98 5.10
C SER A 629 -42.76 -17.01 4.91
N GLN A 630 -43.00 -17.86 5.89
CA GLN A 630 -44.33 -18.29 6.33
C GLN A 630 -44.29 -18.52 7.83
N ALA A 631 -45.04 -17.73 8.56
CA ALA A 631 -45.18 -17.82 10.00
C ALA A 631 -46.06 -18.98 10.42
N PRO A 632 -45.70 -19.72 11.48
CA PRO A 632 -46.67 -20.30 12.40
C PRO A 632 -46.60 -19.60 13.75
N GLN A 633 -47.79 -19.31 14.28
CA GLN A 633 -48.02 -18.73 15.58
C GLN A 633 -47.55 -19.69 16.71
N GLY A 634 -46.90 -19.10 17.72
CA GLY A 634 -46.88 -19.57 19.08
C GLY A 634 -45.74 -20.46 19.49
N GLN A 635 -44.70 -19.83 20.10
CA GLN A 635 -44.08 -20.24 21.36
C GLN A 635 -42.94 -19.26 21.68
N HIS A 636 -42.99 -18.69 22.90
CA HIS A 636 -41.95 -17.79 23.40
C HIS A 636 -40.63 -18.55 23.60
N GLY A 637 -39.61 -18.18 22.84
CA GLY A 637 -38.25 -18.68 22.99
C GLY A 637 -37.27 -17.59 23.50
N PRO A 638 -36.05 -17.93 23.85
CA PRO A 638 -35.13 -17.09 24.64
C PRO A 638 -34.64 -15.78 24.00
N LEU A 639 -35.01 -15.47 22.76
CA LEU A 639 -34.59 -14.23 22.07
C LEU A 639 -35.24 -12.95 22.63
N ALA A 640 -36.35 -13.05 23.34
CA ALA A 640 -37.05 -11.89 23.91
C ALA A 640 -36.35 -11.34 25.17
N GLU A 641 -35.54 -12.13 25.85
CA GLU A 641 -34.77 -11.67 27.02
C GLU A 641 -33.47 -10.92 26.61
N TYR A 642 -32.88 -11.26 25.49
CA TYR A 642 -31.64 -10.61 25.03
C TYR A 642 -31.86 -9.19 24.51
N GLN A 643 -32.97 -8.94 23.83
CA GLN A 643 -33.31 -7.58 23.35
C GLN A 643 -33.74 -6.64 24.51
N LYS A 644 -34.21 -7.16 25.64
CA LYS A 644 -34.49 -6.36 26.83
C LYS A 644 -33.23 -5.96 27.61
N MET A 645 -32.15 -6.74 27.51
CA MET A 645 -30.87 -6.41 28.15
C MET A 645 -30.10 -5.32 27.40
N GLU A 646 -30.13 -5.26 26.06
CA GLU A 646 -29.45 -4.21 25.29
C GLU A 646 -30.09 -2.83 25.48
N MET A 647 -31.40 -2.75 25.69
CA MET A 647 -32.08 -1.46 25.95
C MET A 647 -31.87 -0.91 27.37
N GLN A 648 -31.31 -1.69 28.30
CA GLN A 648 -30.97 -1.20 29.65
C GLN A 648 -29.51 -0.71 29.77
N ILE A 649 -28.67 -0.94 28.77
CA ILE A 649 -27.25 -0.51 28.77
C ILE A 649 -27.07 0.88 28.12
N HIS A 650 -28.11 1.41 27.45
CA HIS A 650 -28.12 2.73 26.80
C HIS A 650 -29.07 3.75 27.47
N LYS A 651 -29.37 3.59 28.75
CA LYS A 651 -29.98 4.66 29.57
C LYS A 651 -29.05 5.07 30.70
#